data_6438ae7c3f26260f3a0697231a70cfb0
#
_entry.id   6438ae7c3f26260f3a0697231a70cfb0
#
_cell.length_a   1.000
_cell.length_b   1.000
_cell.length_c   1.000
_cell.angle_alpha   90.00
_cell.angle_beta   90.00
_cell.angle_gamma   90.00
#
_symmetry.space_group_name_H-M   'P 1'
#
loop_
_entity.id
_entity.type
_entity.pdbx_description
1 polymer ?
#
loop_
_entity_poly.entity_id
_entity_poly.type
_entity_poly.pdbx_seq_one_letter_code
_entity_poly.pdbx_strand_id
1 'polypeptide(L)'
;MKKQEQYGNSSISMLKGEDRVRKRPAVIFGSDDLEGCKHAVFEILSNAIDEAREGYGDTIIVTRYEDLSVEVEDFGRGCPVDYNEKEKRYNWELVFCEMYAGGKYGENGENYEYSLGLNGLGSCATQYASEFFDATIRRDGYRYDLHFEKGRNKGGLKKEPADRKKTGSCFHWKPDKLVFTDINIPVEYYRDVLRRQAVVNKGITFRFRNQVGGKFETEEFCYADGIRQYIEELVGDNAFTMPVYWEAERRGRDAENRPEMKLKITASFCFSKQISHIEYYHNSSWLEYGGSPDKAVRSGFTAAFDKYLRDNNKYTKNENKIIFQDIQDSLVLVTNCFSTIGCFENQTKKSVNSKFTQDAMTAFFKEQLQVWFIENKQEADKASEQILVNKRARESAEKTKSSVKKKLSGSIDIANRVQKFVDCRSRDAGVRELYIVEGDLALGSVKLSRDAEFQGIMPVRGKILNCLKADYGKIFASPIITDLMKVLGCGVEVQGKKAKELSSFDLSQLRWSKVVICTDADVDGFQIRTLILTMLYRLCPTLIRDGYVYIAESPLFEITCKDKTWFAYNEQEKTKILKELDGKKITIQRSKGLGENDPEMMWMTTMNPETRRLIKVMPEDAERTAHYFDFLLGDGLQERKNFIAENGAKYLELADIS
;
A
#
# COMPACT_ATOMS: atom_id res chain seq x y z
N MET A 1 -11.22 13.19 47.92
CA MET A 1 -12.25 12.18 47.62
C MET A 1 -13.22 12.78 46.61
N LYS A 2 -13.16 12.39 45.33
CA LYS A 2 -14.19 12.72 44.32
C LYS A 2 -15.43 11.90 44.67
N LYS A 3 -16.58 12.57 44.88
CA LYS A 3 -17.89 11.91 45.01
C LYS A 3 -18.10 11.05 43.76
N GLN A 4 -18.24 9.73 43.92
CA GLN A 4 -18.85 8.89 42.92
C GLN A 4 -20.28 9.37 42.75
N GLU A 5 -20.59 10.01 41.62
CA GLU A 5 -21.97 10.24 41.20
C GLU A 5 -22.61 8.87 41.03
N GLN A 6 -23.60 8.58 41.87
CA GLN A 6 -24.36 7.33 41.75
C GLN A 6 -25.08 7.31 40.41
N TYR A 7 -24.78 6.31 39.56
CA TYR A 7 -25.53 6.04 38.34
C TYR A 7 -26.96 5.67 38.68
N GLY A 8 -27.88 6.60 38.52
CA GLY A 8 -29.29 6.45 38.82
C GLY A 8 -30.19 6.99 37.71
N ASN A 9 -31.51 6.93 37.87
CA ASN A 9 -32.50 7.34 36.86
C ASN A 9 -32.28 8.77 36.34
N SER A 10 -31.77 9.68 37.17
CA SER A 10 -31.46 11.07 36.81
C SER A 10 -30.21 11.23 35.96
N SER A 11 -29.37 10.21 35.87
CA SER A 11 -28.13 10.25 35.06
C SER A 11 -28.38 9.98 33.57
N ILE A 12 -29.56 9.52 33.19
CA ILE A 12 -29.93 9.27 31.80
C ILE A 12 -30.48 10.56 31.18
N SER A 13 -29.80 11.06 30.13
CA SER A 13 -30.19 12.24 29.38
C SER A 13 -30.19 11.98 27.89
N MET A 14 -31.11 12.61 27.16
CA MET A 14 -31.21 12.51 25.70
C MET A 14 -30.50 13.71 25.05
N LEU A 15 -29.62 13.48 24.11
CA LEU A 15 -29.06 14.54 23.24
C LEU A 15 -30.17 15.09 22.33
N LYS A 16 -30.30 16.40 22.23
CA LYS A 16 -31.31 17.08 21.42
C LYS A 16 -30.66 18.04 20.43
N GLY A 17 -31.37 18.27 19.31
CA GLY A 17 -30.93 19.22 18.27
C GLY A 17 -29.50 18.93 17.82
N GLU A 18 -28.72 19.99 17.71
CA GLU A 18 -27.34 19.99 17.24
C GLU A 18 -26.39 19.11 18.07
N ASP A 19 -26.65 18.93 19.36
CA ASP A 19 -25.82 18.10 20.24
C ASP A 19 -25.78 16.63 19.80
N ARG A 20 -26.75 16.12 19.07
CA ARG A 20 -26.81 14.76 18.54
C ARG A 20 -25.62 14.49 17.59
N VAL A 21 -25.26 15.50 16.80
CA VAL A 21 -24.15 15.41 15.83
C VAL A 21 -22.85 15.95 16.44
N ARG A 22 -22.89 17.14 17.06
CA ARG A 22 -21.69 17.83 17.57
C ARG A 22 -20.95 17.03 18.64
N LYS A 23 -21.66 16.27 19.49
CA LYS A 23 -21.05 15.42 20.53
C LYS A 23 -20.72 13.99 20.05
N ARG A 24 -21.25 13.56 18.93
CA ARG A 24 -21.08 12.20 18.39
C ARG A 24 -20.97 12.19 16.85
N PRO A 25 -20.05 12.96 16.24
CA PRO A 25 -19.95 13.07 14.78
C PRO A 25 -19.65 11.73 14.12
N ALA A 26 -18.84 10.87 14.74
CA ALA A 26 -18.46 9.58 14.20
C ALA A 26 -19.65 8.63 13.94
N VAL A 27 -20.77 8.78 14.66
CA VAL A 27 -21.98 7.97 14.45
C VAL A 27 -22.63 8.28 13.09
N ILE A 28 -22.53 9.52 12.64
CA ILE A 28 -23.15 9.99 11.39
C ILE A 28 -22.14 9.97 10.23
N PHE A 29 -20.95 10.51 10.46
CA PHE A 29 -19.93 10.69 9.41
C PHE A 29 -18.89 9.57 9.36
N GLY A 30 -18.98 8.57 10.25
CA GLY A 30 -18.05 7.45 10.32
C GLY A 30 -16.78 7.73 11.13
N SER A 31 -16.39 9.01 11.29
CA SER A 31 -15.28 9.47 12.14
C SER A 31 -15.48 10.93 12.54
N ASP A 32 -14.64 11.42 13.46
CA ASP A 32 -14.53 12.82 13.87
C ASP A 32 -13.23 13.48 13.38
N ASP A 33 -12.56 12.85 12.43
CA ASP A 33 -11.34 13.34 11.79
C ASP A 33 -11.63 13.89 10.38
N LEU A 34 -10.56 14.04 9.58
CA LEU A 34 -10.63 14.49 8.19
C LEU A 34 -11.58 13.64 7.32
N GLU A 35 -11.67 12.32 7.56
CA GLU A 35 -12.57 11.44 6.78
C GLU A 35 -14.04 11.76 7.07
N GLY A 36 -14.39 12.03 8.32
CA GLY A 36 -15.74 12.49 8.67
C GLY A 36 -16.07 13.86 8.04
N CYS A 37 -15.10 14.78 8.02
CA CYS A 37 -15.24 16.07 7.35
C CYS A 37 -15.46 15.93 5.83
N LYS A 38 -14.71 15.04 5.17
CA LYS A 38 -14.90 14.70 3.75
C LYS A 38 -16.29 14.12 3.49
N HIS A 39 -16.79 13.26 4.39
CA HIS A 39 -18.12 12.68 4.25
C HIS A 39 -19.23 13.74 4.32
N ALA A 40 -19.08 14.76 5.16
CA ALA A 40 -20.02 15.88 5.22
C ALA A 40 -20.14 16.62 3.87
N VAL A 41 -19.02 16.82 3.16
CA VAL A 41 -19.02 17.38 1.79
C VAL A 41 -19.78 16.47 0.83
N PHE A 42 -19.55 15.18 0.89
CA PHE A 42 -20.20 14.21 0.00
C PHE A 42 -21.72 14.14 0.25
N GLU A 43 -22.20 14.29 1.49
CA GLU A 43 -23.63 14.32 1.81
C GLU A 43 -24.36 15.50 1.14
N ILE A 44 -23.76 16.70 1.09
CA ILE A 44 -24.35 17.84 0.37
C ILE A 44 -24.26 17.64 -1.15
N LEU A 45 -23.10 17.20 -1.66
CA LEU A 45 -22.88 16.91 -3.07
C LEU A 45 -23.87 15.87 -3.60
N SER A 46 -24.17 14.82 -2.83
CA SER A 46 -25.09 13.76 -3.22
C SER A 46 -26.51 14.24 -3.46
N ASN A 47 -26.97 15.29 -2.77
CA ASN A 47 -28.29 15.90 -3.03
C ASN A 47 -28.33 16.63 -4.37
N ALA A 48 -27.25 17.35 -4.73
CA ALA A 48 -27.12 18.00 -6.02
C ALA A 48 -27.07 16.98 -7.18
N ILE A 49 -26.36 15.87 -6.97
CA ILE A 49 -26.31 14.77 -7.95
C ILE A 49 -27.69 14.14 -8.15
N ASP A 50 -28.45 13.91 -7.09
CA ASP A 50 -29.80 13.35 -7.18
C ASP A 50 -30.73 14.25 -8.03
N GLU A 51 -30.69 15.58 -7.86
CA GLU A 51 -31.44 16.52 -8.69
C GLU A 51 -31.01 16.47 -10.18
N ALA A 52 -29.72 16.49 -10.44
CA ALA A 52 -29.20 16.43 -11.81
C ALA A 52 -29.56 15.10 -12.51
N ARG A 53 -29.55 13.98 -11.79
CA ARG A 53 -29.95 12.66 -12.33
C ARG A 53 -31.42 12.56 -12.68
N GLU A 54 -32.28 13.28 -11.96
CA GLU A 54 -33.70 13.40 -12.29
C GLU A 54 -33.96 14.36 -13.49
N GLY A 55 -32.87 14.86 -14.13
CA GLY A 55 -32.95 15.73 -15.29
C GLY A 55 -33.17 17.21 -14.96
N TYR A 56 -32.98 17.60 -13.69
CA TYR A 56 -33.09 19.00 -13.25
C TYR A 56 -31.69 19.60 -13.05
N GLY A 57 -31.20 20.27 -14.10
CA GLY A 57 -29.85 20.77 -14.18
C GLY A 57 -28.85 19.69 -14.68
N ASP A 58 -27.74 20.15 -15.21
CA ASP A 58 -26.67 19.32 -15.78
C ASP A 58 -25.28 19.72 -15.27
N THR A 59 -25.24 20.73 -14.42
CA THR A 59 -23.99 21.30 -13.90
C THR A 59 -24.06 21.42 -12.38
N ILE A 60 -22.99 20.99 -11.71
CA ILE A 60 -22.81 21.13 -10.27
C ILE A 60 -21.47 21.83 -10.05
N ILE A 61 -21.47 22.91 -9.26
CA ILE A 61 -20.27 23.68 -8.95
C ILE A 61 -19.90 23.40 -7.49
N VAL A 62 -18.63 23.01 -7.26
CA VAL A 62 -18.07 22.82 -5.93
C VAL A 62 -16.92 23.81 -5.78
N THR A 63 -17.00 24.69 -4.77
CA THR A 63 -15.98 25.69 -4.49
C THR A 63 -15.33 25.41 -3.13
N ARG A 64 -14.00 25.32 -3.12
CA ARG A 64 -13.18 25.30 -1.91
C ARG A 64 -12.55 26.67 -1.71
N TYR A 65 -12.81 27.30 -0.59
CA TYR A 65 -12.26 28.60 -0.23
C TYR A 65 -10.97 28.47 0.60
N GLU A 66 -10.15 29.53 0.61
CA GLU A 66 -8.89 29.59 1.38
C GLU A 66 -9.11 29.50 2.89
N ASP A 67 -10.27 29.98 3.37
CA ASP A 67 -10.65 29.91 4.79
C ASP A 67 -11.15 28.50 5.21
N LEU A 68 -11.04 27.52 4.30
CA LEU A 68 -11.50 26.13 4.45
C LEU A 68 -13.02 25.96 4.44
N SER A 69 -13.78 26.99 4.07
CA SER A 69 -15.20 26.83 3.78
C SER A 69 -15.40 26.15 2.42
N VAL A 70 -16.56 25.55 2.25
CA VAL A 70 -16.93 24.80 1.05
C VAL A 70 -18.30 25.28 0.58
N GLU A 71 -18.47 25.38 -0.74
CA GLU A 71 -19.75 25.72 -1.36
C GLU A 71 -20.10 24.65 -2.41
N VAL A 72 -21.37 24.25 -2.43
CA VAL A 72 -21.95 23.38 -3.48
C VAL A 72 -23.17 24.09 -4.04
N GLU A 73 -23.16 24.32 -5.35
CA GLU A 73 -24.27 24.94 -6.08
C GLU A 73 -24.79 24.01 -7.17
N ASP A 74 -26.10 23.77 -7.16
CA ASP A 74 -26.84 23.06 -8.21
C ASP A 74 -27.80 24.01 -8.93
N PHE A 75 -28.23 23.61 -10.11
CA PHE A 75 -29.21 24.31 -10.95
C PHE A 75 -30.48 23.48 -11.12
N GLY A 76 -30.83 22.69 -10.11
CA GLY A 76 -32.01 21.88 -10.04
C GLY A 76 -33.28 22.69 -9.73
N ARG A 77 -34.29 22.04 -9.18
CA ARG A 77 -35.59 22.69 -8.83
C ARG A 77 -35.50 23.59 -7.62
N GLY A 78 -34.42 23.50 -6.85
CA GLY A 78 -34.29 24.15 -5.54
C GLY A 78 -34.97 23.36 -4.42
N CYS A 79 -34.30 23.26 -3.26
CA CYS A 79 -34.83 22.57 -2.07
C CYS A 79 -36.18 23.20 -1.61
N PRO A 80 -37.24 22.43 -1.33
CA PRO A 80 -38.46 22.98 -0.78
C PRO A 80 -38.24 23.45 0.66
N VAL A 81 -38.51 24.74 0.95
CA VAL A 81 -38.24 25.36 2.26
C VAL A 81 -39.47 26.06 2.85
N ASP A 82 -40.52 26.26 2.07
CA ASP A 82 -41.72 26.98 2.47
C ASP A 82 -42.59 26.17 3.44
N TYR A 83 -43.67 26.75 3.89
CA TYR A 83 -44.56 26.15 4.89
C TYR A 83 -45.22 24.85 4.39
N ASN A 84 -45.21 23.84 5.23
CA ASN A 84 -45.78 22.53 4.95
C ASN A 84 -47.10 22.38 5.76
N GLU A 85 -48.23 22.41 5.06
CA GLU A 85 -49.55 22.28 5.66
C GLU A 85 -49.78 20.95 6.38
N LYS A 86 -49.15 19.86 5.87
CA LYS A 86 -49.28 18.51 6.45
C LYS A 86 -48.51 18.40 7.77
N GLU A 87 -47.29 18.91 7.80
CA GLU A 87 -46.42 18.87 8.98
C GLU A 87 -46.64 20.06 9.95
N LYS A 88 -47.44 21.10 9.51
CA LYS A 88 -47.74 22.33 10.26
C LYS A 88 -46.51 23.09 10.70
N ARG A 89 -45.44 23.08 9.88
CA ARG A 89 -44.18 23.78 10.11
C ARG A 89 -43.49 24.06 8.75
N TYR A 90 -42.42 24.84 8.77
CA TYR A 90 -41.67 25.09 7.55
C TYR A 90 -40.81 23.89 7.15
N ASN A 91 -40.72 23.60 5.85
CA ASN A 91 -39.87 22.52 5.32
C ASN A 91 -38.39 22.74 5.65
N TRP A 92 -37.90 24.00 5.73
CA TRP A 92 -36.51 24.24 6.09
C TRP A 92 -36.20 23.72 7.51
N GLU A 93 -37.13 23.75 8.44
CA GLU A 93 -36.97 23.21 9.78
C GLU A 93 -36.84 21.70 9.74
N LEU A 94 -37.60 21.05 8.84
CA LEU A 94 -37.52 19.61 8.63
C LEU A 94 -36.17 19.23 7.99
N VAL A 95 -35.80 19.91 6.91
CA VAL A 95 -34.59 19.56 6.12
C VAL A 95 -33.27 19.85 6.86
N PHE A 96 -33.21 20.97 7.60
CA PHE A 96 -31.95 21.43 8.22
C PHE A 96 -31.90 21.22 9.74
N CYS A 97 -33.04 21.04 10.43
CA CYS A 97 -33.04 20.94 11.87
C CYS A 97 -33.59 19.61 12.42
N GLU A 98 -34.13 18.73 11.57
CA GLU A 98 -34.61 17.42 12.00
C GLU A 98 -33.86 16.29 11.27
N MET A 99 -33.42 15.34 12.06
CA MET A 99 -32.80 14.11 11.53
C MET A 99 -33.92 13.16 11.10
N TYR A 100 -33.66 12.41 10.01
CA TYR A 100 -34.63 11.48 9.42
C TYR A 100 -35.87 12.18 8.82
N ALA A 101 -35.73 13.41 8.37
CA ALA A 101 -36.74 14.14 7.62
C ALA A 101 -36.28 14.35 6.18
N GLY A 102 -37.14 14.06 5.22
CA GLY A 102 -36.80 14.23 3.79
C GLY A 102 -37.96 13.92 2.86
N GLY A 103 -37.92 14.47 1.65
CA GLY A 103 -38.95 14.30 0.63
C GLY A 103 -38.88 12.98 -0.18
N LYS A 104 -37.91 12.11 0.12
CA LYS A 104 -37.63 10.89 -0.66
C LYS A 104 -38.24 9.62 -0.04
N TYR A 105 -39.08 9.74 1.00
CA TYR A 105 -39.71 8.61 1.75
C TYR A 105 -41.10 8.19 1.24
N GLY A 106 -41.67 8.86 0.23
CA GLY A 106 -43.09 8.70 -0.12
C GLY A 106 -43.43 7.38 -0.80
N GLU A 107 -44.65 6.88 -0.59
CA GLU A 107 -45.26 5.76 -1.33
C GLU A 107 -45.38 6.04 -2.85
N ASN A 108 -45.18 7.25 -3.28
CA ASN A 108 -45.12 7.70 -4.69
C ASN A 108 -43.68 7.65 -5.21
N GLY A 109 -43.04 6.47 -5.14
CA GLY A 109 -41.64 6.23 -5.51
C GLY A 109 -41.31 6.37 -7.00
N GLU A 110 -42.09 7.09 -7.78
CA GLU A 110 -41.79 7.37 -9.18
C GLU A 110 -40.73 8.48 -9.38
N ASN A 111 -40.51 9.32 -8.36
CA ASN A 111 -39.42 10.32 -8.35
C ASN A 111 -38.31 9.86 -7.42
N TYR A 112 -37.05 9.90 -7.85
CA TYR A 112 -35.87 9.48 -7.10
C TYR A 112 -35.66 7.96 -6.97
N GLU A 113 -35.97 7.22 -8.02
CA GLU A 113 -35.91 5.74 -8.05
C GLU A 113 -34.55 5.18 -7.57
N TYR A 114 -33.44 5.91 -7.76
CA TYR A 114 -32.08 5.48 -7.44
C TYR A 114 -31.28 6.50 -6.61
N SER A 115 -31.92 7.15 -5.64
CA SER A 115 -31.33 8.25 -4.88
C SER A 115 -30.13 7.84 -4.04
N LEU A 116 -29.16 8.76 -3.91
CA LEU A 116 -28.02 8.69 -2.97
C LEU A 116 -28.42 9.11 -1.55
N GLY A 117 -29.25 10.16 -1.44
CA GLY A 117 -29.64 10.80 -0.18
C GLY A 117 -30.93 10.21 0.40
N LEU A 118 -30.96 8.91 0.75
CA LEU A 118 -32.17 8.21 1.22
C LEU A 118 -32.51 8.42 2.70
N ASN A 119 -31.55 8.76 3.55
CA ASN A 119 -31.73 8.69 5.00
C ASN A 119 -32.24 10.00 5.65
N GLY A 120 -32.34 11.11 4.90
CA GLY A 120 -32.76 12.41 5.45
C GLY A 120 -31.86 12.91 6.58
N LEU A 121 -30.56 12.64 6.49
CA LEU A 121 -29.57 12.98 7.50
C LEU A 121 -28.57 14.03 7.03
N GLY A 122 -28.16 13.98 5.75
CA GLY A 122 -26.98 14.65 5.26
C GLY A 122 -26.99 16.17 5.46
N SER A 123 -28.05 16.86 4.99
CA SER A 123 -28.14 18.33 5.12
C SER A 123 -28.21 18.79 6.57
N CYS A 124 -29.04 18.13 7.39
CA CYS A 124 -29.17 18.44 8.81
C CYS A 124 -27.87 18.17 9.58
N ALA A 125 -27.23 17.04 9.35
CA ALA A 125 -26.00 16.68 10.03
C ALA A 125 -24.84 17.61 9.64
N THR A 126 -24.67 17.94 8.36
CA THR A 126 -23.63 18.87 7.89
C THR A 126 -23.85 20.27 8.46
N GLN A 127 -25.08 20.76 8.46
CA GLN A 127 -25.44 22.04 9.08
C GLN A 127 -25.10 22.05 10.57
N TYR A 128 -25.43 20.98 11.34
CA TYR A 128 -25.09 20.88 12.75
C TYR A 128 -23.58 20.80 13.02
N ALA A 129 -22.82 20.20 12.11
CA ALA A 129 -21.37 20.04 12.23
C ALA A 129 -20.55 21.26 11.76
N SER A 130 -21.22 22.34 11.36
CA SER A 130 -20.60 23.53 10.79
C SER A 130 -20.43 24.66 11.80
N GLU A 131 -19.41 25.50 11.58
CA GLU A 131 -19.24 26.79 12.26
C GLU A 131 -20.31 27.75 11.81
N PHE A 132 -20.51 27.86 10.48
CA PHE A 132 -21.65 28.51 9.85
C PHE A 132 -22.16 27.64 8.67
N PHE A 133 -23.43 27.82 8.33
CA PHE A 133 -24.04 27.18 7.16
C PHE A 133 -25.07 28.13 6.56
N ASP A 134 -24.84 28.52 5.31
CA ASP A 134 -25.72 29.37 4.53
C ASP A 134 -26.42 28.56 3.45
N ALA A 135 -27.72 28.73 3.33
CA ALA A 135 -28.50 28.12 2.26
C ALA A 135 -29.23 29.23 1.45
N THR A 136 -28.85 29.34 0.19
CA THR A 136 -29.53 30.20 -0.80
C THR A 136 -30.28 29.30 -1.78
N ILE A 137 -31.58 29.43 -1.83
CA ILE A 137 -32.44 28.57 -2.64
C ILE A 137 -33.28 29.41 -3.57
N ARG A 138 -33.33 29.07 -4.85
CA ARG A 138 -34.15 29.72 -5.86
C ARG A 138 -35.20 28.73 -6.35
N ARG A 139 -36.47 29.04 -6.06
CA ARG A 139 -37.61 28.17 -6.38
C ARG A 139 -38.90 28.97 -6.56
N ASP A 140 -39.71 28.59 -7.52
CA ASP A 140 -41.06 29.12 -7.76
C ASP A 140 -41.14 30.65 -7.93
N GLY A 141 -40.06 31.30 -8.40
CA GLY A 141 -39.95 32.74 -8.57
C GLY A 141 -39.56 33.51 -7.30
N TYR A 142 -39.04 32.82 -6.33
CA TYR A 142 -38.50 33.40 -5.09
C TYR A 142 -37.08 32.95 -4.84
N ARG A 143 -36.36 33.82 -4.13
CA ARG A 143 -35.09 33.49 -3.46
C ARG A 143 -35.34 33.39 -1.98
N TYR A 144 -34.84 32.32 -1.39
CA TYR A 144 -34.89 32.04 0.03
C TYR A 144 -33.47 32.00 0.57
N ASP A 145 -33.22 32.73 1.68
CA ASP A 145 -31.95 32.73 2.35
C ASP A 145 -32.11 32.33 3.82
N LEU A 146 -31.27 31.41 4.26
CA LEU A 146 -31.17 30.92 5.63
C LEU A 146 -29.73 30.97 6.09
N HIS A 147 -29.52 31.40 7.33
CA HIS A 147 -28.20 31.41 7.97
C HIS A 147 -28.22 30.65 9.28
N PHE A 148 -27.24 29.80 9.49
CA PHE A 148 -27.08 29.03 10.72
C PHE A 148 -25.67 29.23 11.29
N GLU A 149 -25.57 29.32 12.60
CA GLU A 149 -24.31 29.32 13.33
C GLU A 149 -24.33 28.19 14.36
N LYS A 150 -23.32 27.29 14.26
CA LYS A 150 -23.14 26.15 15.16
C LYS A 150 -24.42 25.34 15.40
N GLY A 151 -25.16 25.08 14.34
CA GLY A 151 -26.39 24.31 14.37
C GLY A 151 -27.67 25.10 14.64
N ARG A 152 -27.60 26.41 14.86
CA ARG A 152 -28.76 27.23 15.23
C ARG A 152 -29.08 28.27 14.17
N ASN A 153 -30.35 28.31 13.74
CA ASN A 153 -30.81 29.32 12.80
C ASN A 153 -30.69 30.72 13.39
N LYS A 154 -30.26 31.67 12.57
CA LYS A 154 -30.12 33.09 12.86
C LYS A 154 -30.92 33.91 11.86
N GLY A 155 -31.93 34.59 12.35
CA GLY A 155 -32.72 35.53 11.56
C GLY A 155 -33.93 34.94 10.80
N GLY A 156 -34.19 33.61 10.92
CA GLY A 156 -35.31 32.97 10.24
C GLY A 156 -35.14 32.83 8.73
N LEU A 157 -36.22 32.45 8.06
CA LEU A 157 -36.27 32.36 6.61
C LEU A 157 -36.52 33.74 6.01
N LYS A 158 -35.62 34.20 5.15
CA LYS A 158 -35.81 35.39 4.32
C LYS A 158 -36.32 34.94 2.95
N LYS A 159 -37.35 35.65 2.45
CA LYS A 159 -37.99 35.34 1.16
C LYS A 159 -38.11 36.62 0.34
N GLU A 160 -37.53 36.60 -0.85
CA GLU A 160 -37.54 37.74 -1.77
C GLU A 160 -37.98 37.28 -3.18
N PRO A 161 -38.71 38.13 -3.96
CA PRO A 161 -39.00 37.82 -5.34
C PRO A 161 -37.72 37.65 -6.16
N ALA A 162 -37.69 36.66 -7.05
CA ALA A 162 -36.57 36.38 -7.94
C ALA A 162 -37.01 35.97 -9.34
N ASP A 163 -36.08 35.86 -10.27
CA ASP A 163 -36.36 35.39 -11.61
C ASP A 163 -36.85 33.94 -11.58
N ARG A 164 -38.05 33.71 -12.10
CA ARG A 164 -38.70 32.40 -12.15
C ARG A 164 -37.95 31.35 -12.97
N LYS A 165 -37.08 31.79 -13.89
CA LYS A 165 -36.28 30.92 -14.76
C LYS A 165 -35.01 30.42 -14.04
N LYS A 166 -34.59 31.07 -12.94
CA LYS A 166 -33.41 30.72 -12.18
C LYS A 166 -33.85 29.89 -11.00
N THR A 167 -33.57 28.60 -11.05
CA THR A 167 -33.82 27.64 -9.97
C THR A 167 -32.51 26.98 -9.51
N GLY A 168 -32.53 26.37 -8.34
CA GLY A 168 -31.38 25.64 -7.79
C GLY A 168 -31.15 25.91 -6.32
N SER A 169 -30.20 25.23 -5.75
CA SER A 169 -29.76 25.41 -4.36
C SER A 169 -28.24 25.67 -4.31
N CYS A 170 -27.86 26.57 -3.42
CA CYS A 170 -26.47 26.86 -3.13
C CYS A 170 -26.27 26.77 -1.61
N PHE A 171 -25.39 25.87 -1.18
CA PHE A 171 -25.02 25.67 0.22
C PHE A 171 -23.59 26.04 0.41
N HIS A 172 -23.33 27.02 1.29
CA HIS A 172 -21.98 27.46 1.67
C HIS A 172 -21.79 27.28 3.17
N TRP A 173 -20.79 26.50 3.57
CA TRP A 173 -20.53 26.21 4.97
C TRP A 173 -19.06 26.08 5.29
N LYS A 174 -18.74 26.23 6.55
CA LYS A 174 -17.42 25.94 7.09
C LYS A 174 -17.52 24.86 8.15
N PRO A 175 -16.86 23.70 7.97
CA PRO A 175 -16.81 22.67 9.00
C PRO A 175 -16.24 23.21 10.31
N ASP A 176 -16.81 22.81 11.46
CA ASP A 176 -16.39 23.31 12.77
C ASP A 176 -15.24 22.47 13.36
N LYS A 177 -14.13 23.12 13.72
CA LYS A 177 -12.98 22.50 14.41
C LYS A 177 -13.31 21.97 15.81
N LEU A 178 -14.46 22.34 16.38
CA LEU A 178 -14.95 21.75 17.63
C LEU A 178 -15.69 20.41 17.40
N VAL A 179 -15.97 20.07 16.15
CA VAL A 179 -16.65 18.82 15.76
C VAL A 179 -15.67 17.89 15.07
N PHE A 180 -14.85 18.41 14.16
CA PHE A 180 -13.83 17.65 13.43
C PHE A 180 -12.43 18.05 13.89
N THR A 181 -11.59 17.07 14.14
CA THR A 181 -10.18 17.29 14.55
C THR A 181 -9.33 17.89 13.44
N ASP A 182 -9.70 17.65 12.18
CA ASP A 182 -9.10 18.26 10.99
C ASP A 182 -10.19 18.63 9.97
N ILE A 183 -10.14 19.86 9.46
CA ILE A 183 -11.07 20.39 8.44
C ILE A 183 -10.36 20.79 7.14
N ASN A 184 -9.03 20.60 7.06
CA ASN A 184 -8.26 20.97 5.89
C ASN A 184 -8.32 19.87 4.82
N ILE A 185 -9.44 19.77 4.12
CA ILE A 185 -9.62 18.80 3.06
C ILE A 185 -8.66 19.11 1.89
N PRO A 186 -7.79 18.14 1.49
CA PRO A 186 -6.88 18.33 0.37
C PRO A 186 -7.61 18.58 -0.95
N VAL A 187 -7.01 19.37 -1.83
CA VAL A 187 -7.55 19.69 -3.18
C VAL A 187 -7.76 18.41 -3.99
N GLU A 188 -6.85 17.45 -3.86
CA GLU A 188 -6.87 16.14 -4.54
C GLU A 188 -8.14 15.35 -4.23
N TYR A 189 -8.66 15.46 -3.00
CA TYR A 189 -9.92 14.81 -2.64
C TYR A 189 -11.08 15.30 -3.51
N TYR A 190 -11.19 16.62 -3.71
CA TYR A 190 -12.26 17.19 -4.55
C TYR A 190 -12.11 16.74 -5.99
N ARG A 191 -10.89 16.77 -6.54
CA ARG A 191 -10.60 16.29 -7.90
C ARG A 191 -11.00 14.83 -8.08
N ASP A 192 -10.61 13.97 -7.15
CA ASP A 192 -10.90 12.53 -7.20
C ASP A 192 -12.40 12.24 -7.07
N VAL A 193 -13.07 12.86 -6.11
CA VAL A 193 -14.51 12.67 -5.91
C VAL A 193 -15.30 13.17 -7.11
N LEU A 194 -15.03 14.38 -7.59
CA LEU A 194 -15.78 14.97 -8.70
C LEU A 194 -15.54 14.22 -10.02
N ARG A 195 -14.30 13.78 -10.28
CA ARG A 195 -14.00 12.91 -11.42
C ARG A 195 -14.80 11.60 -11.33
N ARG A 196 -14.77 10.90 -10.20
CA ARG A 196 -15.55 9.68 -9.99
C ARG A 196 -17.04 9.88 -10.18
N GLN A 197 -17.58 10.99 -9.67
CA GLN A 197 -18.99 11.32 -9.87
C GLN A 197 -19.31 11.61 -11.35
N ALA A 198 -18.45 12.31 -12.07
CA ALA A 198 -18.62 12.56 -13.49
C ALA A 198 -18.61 11.25 -14.31
N VAL A 199 -17.75 10.30 -13.97
CA VAL A 199 -17.65 8.98 -14.63
C VAL A 199 -18.95 8.18 -14.54
N VAL A 200 -19.60 8.16 -13.38
CA VAL A 200 -20.79 7.31 -13.13
C VAL A 200 -22.12 8.05 -13.34
N ASN A 201 -22.09 9.37 -13.51
CA ASN A 201 -23.26 10.19 -13.82
C ASN A 201 -23.09 10.84 -15.21
N LYS A 202 -23.28 10.01 -16.23
CA LYS A 202 -23.10 10.36 -17.65
C LYS A 202 -23.74 11.71 -17.99
N GLY A 203 -22.97 12.62 -18.59
CA GLY A 203 -23.42 13.90 -19.10
C GLY A 203 -23.61 15.00 -18.06
N ILE A 204 -23.38 14.72 -16.76
CA ILE A 204 -23.36 15.74 -15.72
C ILE A 204 -21.96 16.36 -15.65
N THR A 205 -21.91 17.70 -15.68
CA THR A 205 -20.67 18.48 -15.56
C THR A 205 -20.44 18.86 -14.11
N PHE A 206 -19.27 18.48 -13.58
CA PHE A 206 -18.81 18.90 -12.27
C PHE A 206 -17.71 19.93 -12.45
N ARG A 207 -17.96 21.17 -11.94
CA ARG A 207 -17.00 22.26 -11.97
C ARG A 207 -16.41 22.47 -10.59
N PHE A 208 -15.11 22.25 -10.47
CA PHE A 208 -14.37 22.52 -9.25
C PHE A 208 -13.71 23.89 -9.29
N ARG A 209 -13.90 24.67 -8.26
CA ARG A 209 -13.29 26.00 -8.08
C ARG A 209 -12.48 26.00 -6.80
N ASN A 210 -11.17 26.15 -6.91
CA ASN A 210 -10.26 26.25 -5.76
C ASN A 210 -9.75 27.67 -5.64
N GLN A 211 -9.97 28.31 -4.48
CA GLN A 211 -9.45 29.65 -4.22
C GLN A 211 -8.00 29.57 -3.76
N VAL A 212 -7.11 30.31 -4.45
CA VAL A 212 -5.69 30.45 -4.14
C VAL A 212 -5.27 31.89 -4.37
N GLY A 213 -4.74 32.56 -3.33
CA GLY A 213 -4.32 33.97 -3.41
C GLY A 213 -5.44 34.91 -3.83
N GLY A 214 -6.67 34.67 -3.39
CA GLY A 214 -7.86 35.46 -3.73
C GLY A 214 -8.40 35.24 -5.14
N LYS A 215 -7.78 34.35 -5.96
CA LYS A 215 -8.24 33.97 -7.31
C LYS A 215 -8.78 32.54 -7.30
N PHE A 216 -9.64 32.23 -8.28
CA PHE A 216 -10.19 30.88 -8.46
C PHE A 216 -9.51 30.18 -9.61
N GLU A 217 -8.91 29.03 -9.32
CA GLU A 217 -8.55 28.03 -10.31
C GLU A 217 -9.77 27.14 -10.55
N THR A 218 -10.11 26.90 -11.83
CA THR A 218 -11.32 26.15 -12.19
C THR A 218 -10.95 24.94 -13.04
N GLU A 219 -11.48 23.79 -12.68
CA GLU A 219 -11.36 22.51 -13.41
C GLU A 219 -12.76 21.96 -13.68
N GLU A 220 -12.95 21.30 -14.83
CA GLU A 220 -14.22 20.66 -15.19
C GLU A 220 -14.05 19.17 -15.43
N PHE A 221 -14.99 18.39 -14.92
CA PHE A 221 -15.07 16.95 -15.11
C PHE A 221 -16.42 16.62 -15.73
N CYS A 222 -16.41 16.04 -16.94
CA CYS A 222 -17.60 15.59 -17.65
C CYS A 222 -17.24 14.40 -18.53
N TYR A 223 -18.00 13.32 -18.41
CA TYR A 223 -17.88 12.14 -19.27
C TYR A 223 -19.19 11.94 -20.04
N ALA A 224 -19.20 12.38 -21.29
CA ALA A 224 -20.38 12.29 -22.15
C ALA A 224 -20.82 10.84 -22.40
N ASP A 225 -19.89 9.90 -22.44
CA ASP A 225 -20.14 8.45 -22.55
C ASP A 225 -19.91 7.68 -21.25
N GLY A 226 -19.79 8.41 -20.11
CA GLY A 226 -19.70 7.83 -18.77
C GLY A 226 -18.52 6.87 -18.61
N ILE A 227 -18.77 5.69 -17.99
CA ILE A 227 -17.76 4.69 -17.68
C ILE A 227 -17.00 4.14 -18.90
N ARG A 228 -17.60 4.16 -20.08
CA ARG A 228 -16.93 3.73 -21.31
C ARG A 228 -15.81 4.69 -21.69
N GLN A 229 -16.11 5.97 -21.80
CA GLN A 229 -15.13 7.02 -22.10
C GLN A 229 -13.99 7.03 -21.06
N TYR A 230 -14.32 6.85 -19.79
CA TYR A 230 -13.32 6.80 -18.73
C TYR A 230 -12.34 5.64 -18.89
N ILE A 231 -12.81 4.45 -19.22
CA ILE A 231 -11.91 3.31 -19.46
C ILE A 231 -11.04 3.56 -20.69
N GLU A 232 -11.60 4.08 -21.79
CA GLU A 232 -10.83 4.44 -22.98
C GLU A 232 -9.71 5.45 -22.67
N GLU A 233 -10.00 6.47 -21.88
CA GLU A 233 -9.02 7.46 -21.41
C GLU A 233 -7.95 6.82 -20.49
N LEU A 234 -8.38 5.98 -19.54
CA LEU A 234 -7.51 5.35 -18.56
C LEU A 234 -6.47 4.43 -19.20
N VAL A 235 -6.88 3.65 -20.20
CA VAL A 235 -5.98 2.66 -20.82
C VAL A 235 -5.21 3.20 -22.01
N GLY A 236 -5.76 4.18 -22.76
CA GLY A 236 -5.17 4.69 -23.99
C GLY A 236 -4.73 3.54 -24.91
N ASP A 237 -3.50 3.58 -25.39
CA ASP A 237 -2.92 2.55 -26.27
C ASP A 237 -2.46 1.27 -25.54
N ASN A 238 -2.61 1.19 -24.22
CA ASN A 238 -2.15 0.04 -23.43
C ASN A 238 -3.16 -1.13 -23.39
N ALA A 239 -4.38 -0.92 -23.90
CA ALA A 239 -5.36 -1.99 -24.01
C ALA A 239 -5.00 -2.94 -25.17
N PHE A 240 -5.13 -4.26 -24.93
CA PHE A 240 -4.98 -5.26 -25.99
C PHE A 240 -6.31 -5.91 -26.39
N THR A 241 -7.41 -5.53 -25.72
CA THR A 241 -8.79 -5.78 -26.16
C THR A 241 -9.55 -4.47 -26.25
N MET A 242 -10.54 -4.41 -27.12
CA MET A 242 -11.40 -3.22 -27.23
C MET A 242 -12.25 -3.04 -25.96
N PRO A 243 -12.44 -1.80 -25.47
CA PRO A 243 -13.35 -1.54 -24.37
C PRO A 243 -14.79 -1.96 -24.69
N VAL A 244 -15.38 -2.73 -23.81
CA VAL A 244 -16.74 -3.26 -23.92
C VAL A 244 -17.64 -2.50 -22.94
N TYR A 245 -18.88 -2.20 -23.36
CA TYR A 245 -19.89 -1.63 -22.47
C TYR A 245 -21.13 -2.50 -22.47
N TRP A 246 -21.63 -2.85 -21.28
CA TRP A 246 -22.84 -3.62 -21.07
C TRP A 246 -23.79 -2.92 -20.13
N GLU A 247 -25.08 -3.10 -20.38
CA GLU A 247 -26.16 -2.62 -19.52
C GLU A 247 -27.26 -3.66 -19.42
N ALA A 248 -27.83 -3.82 -18.24
CA ALA A 248 -28.99 -4.69 -18.01
C ALA A 248 -29.82 -4.21 -16.82
N GLU A 249 -31.11 -4.56 -16.85
CA GLU A 249 -32.02 -4.38 -15.71
C GLU A 249 -32.48 -5.75 -15.20
N ARG A 250 -32.55 -5.89 -13.89
CA ARG A 250 -33.05 -7.08 -13.20
C ARG A 250 -34.03 -6.69 -12.10
N ARG A 251 -34.95 -7.59 -11.77
CA ARG A 251 -35.89 -7.43 -10.65
C ARG A 251 -35.82 -8.63 -9.73
N GLY A 252 -35.91 -8.40 -8.43
CA GLY A 252 -35.89 -9.47 -7.45
C GLY A 252 -35.86 -8.92 -6.02
N ARG A 253 -35.57 -9.79 -5.08
CA ARG A 253 -35.56 -9.47 -3.65
C ARG A 253 -34.47 -10.23 -2.91
N ASP A 254 -33.96 -9.68 -1.82
CA ASP A 254 -32.94 -10.33 -0.99
C ASP A 254 -33.46 -11.56 -0.23
N ALA A 255 -34.74 -11.57 0.12
CA ALA A 255 -35.44 -12.67 0.76
C ALA A 255 -36.95 -12.58 0.46
N GLU A 256 -37.70 -13.67 0.67
CA GLU A 256 -39.14 -13.76 0.38
C GLU A 256 -39.97 -12.69 1.07
N ASN A 257 -39.59 -12.31 2.29
CA ASN A 257 -40.26 -11.29 3.12
C ASN A 257 -39.75 -9.86 2.91
N ARG A 258 -38.84 -9.65 1.92
CA ARG A 258 -38.33 -8.32 1.57
C ARG A 258 -39.06 -7.76 0.35
N PRO A 259 -39.15 -6.43 0.25
CA PRO A 259 -39.75 -5.80 -0.94
C PRO A 259 -38.94 -6.14 -2.19
N GLU A 260 -39.64 -6.13 -3.32
CA GLU A 260 -38.99 -6.26 -4.63
C GLU A 260 -38.20 -5.00 -4.94
N MET A 261 -36.99 -5.16 -5.50
CA MET A 261 -36.16 -4.06 -5.96
C MET A 261 -35.85 -4.22 -7.46
N LYS A 262 -35.71 -3.09 -8.14
CA LYS A 262 -35.07 -3.03 -9.46
C LYS A 262 -33.58 -2.81 -9.27
N LEU A 263 -32.80 -3.48 -10.11
CA LEU A 263 -31.35 -3.34 -10.18
C LEU A 263 -30.95 -3.05 -11.63
N LYS A 264 -30.48 -1.85 -11.90
CA LYS A 264 -29.84 -1.50 -13.16
C LYS A 264 -28.34 -1.69 -13.02
N ILE A 265 -27.74 -2.46 -13.93
CA ILE A 265 -26.30 -2.80 -13.91
C ILE A 265 -25.68 -2.19 -15.15
N THR A 266 -24.61 -1.42 -14.98
CA THR A 266 -23.75 -0.96 -16.07
C THR A 266 -22.32 -1.39 -15.79
N ALA A 267 -21.63 -1.87 -16.83
CA ALA A 267 -20.24 -2.27 -16.73
C ALA A 267 -19.48 -1.94 -18.01
N SER A 268 -18.27 -1.44 -17.86
CA SER A 268 -17.32 -1.32 -18.95
C SER A 268 -16.01 -1.96 -18.55
N PHE A 269 -15.38 -2.71 -19.48
CA PHE A 269 -14.11 -3.36 -19.20
C PHE A 269 -13.28 -3.55 -20.47
N CYS A 270 -11.98 -3.71 -20.27
CA CYS A 270 -11.04 -4.21 -21.27
C CYS A 270 -9.88 -4.90 -20.54
N PHE A 271 -8.95 -5.47 -21.31
CA PHE A 271 -7.74 -6.07 -20.78
C PHE A 271 -6.50 -5.28 -21.22
N SER A 272 -5.55 -5.12 -20.29
CA SER A 272 -4.27 -4.44 -20.47
C SER A 272 -3.14 -5.23 -19.84
N LYS A 273 -1.93 -5.15 -20.42
CA LYS A 273 -0.72 -5.77 -19.83
C LYS A 273 -0.05 -4.89 -18.78
N GLN A 274 -0.30 -3.59 -18.82
CA GLN A 274 0.40 -2.60 -17.99
C GLN A 274 -0.50 -2.03 -16.89
N ILE A 275 -1.81 -2.04 -17.10
CA ILE A 275 -2.79 -1.40 -16.24
C ILE A 275 -3.74 -2.47 -15.71
N SER A 276 -3.88 -2.51 -14.38
CA SER A 276 -4.92 -3.26 -13.67
C SER A 276 -5.67 -2.26 -12.80
N HIS A 277 -6.97 -2.09 -13.08
CA HIS A 277 -7.79 -1.11 -12.40
C HIS A 277 -9.23 -1.59 -12.28
N ILE A 278 -9.78 -1.65 -11.07
CA ILE A 278 -11.15 -2.10 -10.86
C ILE A 278 -11.84 -1.15 -9.90
N GLU A 279 -12.96 -0.60 -10.33
CA GLU A 279 -13.82 0.27 -9.51
C GLU A 279 -15.25 -0.25 -9.48
N TYR A 280 -15.83 -0.20 -8.28
CA TYR A 280 -17.21 -0.58 -8.01
C TYR A 280 -18.00 0.62 -7.52
N TYR A 281 -19.21 0.80 -8.06
CA TYR A 281 -20.13 1.85 -7.65
C TYR A 281 -21.52 1.28 -7.38
N HIS A 282 -22.23 1.89 -6.44
CA HIS A 282 -23.64 1.61 -6.17
C HIS A 282 -24.39 2.92 -5.91
N ASN A 283 -25.45 3.16 -6.68
CA ASN A 283 -26.16 4.44 -6.67
C ASN A 283 -25.19 5.64 -6.74
N SER A 284 -24.19 5.57 -7.62
CA SER A 284 -23.09 6.52 -7.78
C SER A 284 -22.10 6.64 -6.59
N SER A 285 -22.31 5.96 -5.46
CA SER A 285 -21.32 5.88 -4.39
C SER A 285 -20.20 4.94 -4.76
N TRP A 286 -18.95 5.40 -4.62
CA TRP A 286 -17.77 4.55 -4.77
C TRP A 286 -17.65 3.57 -3.59
N LEU A 287 -17.55 2.28 -3.91
CA LEU A 287 -17.46 1.21 -2.93
C LEU A 287 -15.99 0.89 -2.63
N GLU A 288 -15.40 1.62 -1.71
CA GLU A 288 -13.99 1.42 -1.29
C GLU A 288 -13.74 -0.01 -0.81
N TYR A 289 -14.71 -0.62 -0.14
CA TYR A 289 -14.63 -1.99 0.39
C TYR A 289 -15.40 -3.02 -0.45
N GLY A 290 -15.87 -2.64 -1.62
CA GLY A 290 -16.55 -3.52 -2.57
C GLY A 290 -17.90 -4.04 -2.07
N GLY A 291 -17.93 -5.26 -1.54
CA GLY A 291 -19.14 -5.92 -1.08
C GLY A 291 -19.77 -6.83 -2.16
N SER A 292 -21.10 -6.78 -2.31
CA SER A 292 -21.82 -7.64 -3.27
C SER A 292 -21.36 -7.49 -4.71
N PRO A 293 -21.10 -6.28 -5.25
CA PRO A 293 -20.58 -6.12 -6.62
C PRO A 293 -19.19 -6.73 -6.81
N ASP A 294 -18.25 -6.54 -5.87
CA ASP A 294 -16.92 -7.16 -5.93
C ASP A 294 -17.03 -8.69 -5.95
N LYS A 295 -17.82 -9.28 -5.03
CA LYS A 295 -18.05 -10.72 -4.99
C LYS A 295 -18.65 -11.26 -6.29
N ALA A 296 -19.57 -10.49 -6.91
CA ALA A 296 -20.19 -10.86 -8.17
C ALA A 296 -19.20 -10.86 -9.33
N VAL A 297 -18.38 -9.83 -9.46
CA VAL A 297 -17.33 -9.74 -10.48
C VAL A 297 -16.33 -10.88 -10.32
N ARG A 298 -15.82 -11.12 -9.10
CA ARG A 298 -14.90 -12.22 -8.82
C ARG A 298 -15.47 -13.57 -9.22
N SER A 299 -16.70 -13.86 -8.84
CA SER A 299 -17.37 -15.11 -9.16
C SER A 299 -17.71 -15.22 -10.64
N GLY A 300 -18.29 -14.18 -11.24
CA GLY A 300 -18.75 -14.16 -12.63
C GLY A 300 -17.60 -14.32 -13.61
N PHE A 301 -16.57 -13.49 -13.51
CA PHE A 301 -15.40 -13.53 -14.39
C PHE A 301 -14.62 -14.83 -14.23
N THR A 302 -14.35 -15.26 -12.99
CA THR A 302 -13.60 -16.51 -12.77
C THR A 302 -14.32 -17.71 -13.36
N ALA A 303 -15.63 -17.84 -13.13
CA ALA A 303 -16.41 -18.96 -13.64
C ALA A 303 -16.51 -18.96 -15.17
N ALA A 304 -16.70 -17.79 -15.78
CA ALA A 304 -16.82 -17.67 -17.24
C ALA A 304 -15.49 -17.99 -17.94
N PHE A 305 -14.39 -17.40 -17.51
CA PHE A 305 -13.06 -17.65 -18.09
C PHE A 305 -12.57 -19.08 -17.81
N ASP A 306 -12.79 -19.63 -16.61
CA ASP A 306 -12.44 -21.03 -16.33
C ASP A 306 -13.19 -22.01 -17.24
N LYS A 307 -14.48 -21.75 -17.49
CA LYS A 307 -15.26 -22.52 -18.46
C LYS A 307 -14.71 -22.38 -19.89
N TYR A 308 -14.45 -21.16 -20.35
CA TYR A 308 -13.90 -20.88 -21.68
C TYR A 308 -12.55 -21.60 -21.88
N LEU A 309 -11.64 -21.51 -20.91
CA LEU A 309 -10.33 -22.16 -20.95
C LEU A 309 -10.44 -23.69 -21.02
N ARG A 310 -11.39 -24.31 -20.30
CA ARG A 310 -11.66 -25.74 -20.36
C ARG A 310 -12.25 -26.16 -21.69
N ASP A 311 -13.29 -25.48 -22.14
CA ASP A 311 -14.01 -25.81 -23.36
C ASP A 311 -13.11 -25.69 -24.62
N ASN A 312 -12.09 -24.81 -24.57
CA ASN A 312 -11.12 -24.61 -25.64
C ASN A 312 -9.78 -25.37 -25.41
N ASN A 313 -9.71 -26.29 -24.43
CA ASN A 313 -8.52 -27.10 -24.11
C ASN A 313 -7.22 -26.28 -23.88
N LYS A 314 -7.34 -25.07 -23.29
CA LYS A 314 -6.20 -24.18 -23.04
C LYS A 314 -5.37 -24.57 -21.82
N TYR A 315 -5.92 -25.35 -20.90
CA TYR A 315 -5.18 -25.91 -19.77
C TYR A 315 -4.28 -27.07 -20.19
N THR A 316 -3.10 -27.14 -19.60
CA THR A 316 -2.23 -28.33 -19.72
C THR A 316 -2.71 -29.46 -18.79
N LYS A 317 -2.23 -30.67 -19.01
CA LYS A 317 -2.60 -31.85 -18.21
C LYS A 317 -2.22 -31.62 -16.73
N ASN A 318 -3.18 -31.78 -15.81
CA ASN A 318 -3.03 -31.57 -14.37
C ASN A 318 -2.79 -30.09 -13.96
N GLU A 319 -3.11 -29.13 -14.79
CA GLU A 319 -3.03 -27.72 -14.45
C GLU A 319 -4.21 -27.31 -13.55
N ASN A 320 -3.93 -26.56 -12.47
CA ASN A 320 -4.98 -26.04 -11.59
C ASN A 320 -5.87 -25.01 -12.32
N LYS A 321 -7.07 -24.78 -11.79
CA LYS A 321 -7.96 -23.71 -12.26
C LYS A 321 -7.34 -22.33 -12.03
N ILE A 322 -7.77 -21.36 -12.81
CA ILE A 322 -7.51 -19.96 -12.54
C ILE A 322 -8.22 -19.50 -11.26
N ILE A 323 -7.69 -18.47 -10.64
CA ILE A 323 -8.34 -17.70 -9.58
C ILE A 323 -8.54 -16.25 -10.05
N PHE A 324 -9.36 -15.48 -9.35
CA PHE A 324 -9.65 -14.11 -9.76
C PHE A 324 -8.41 -13.23 -9.87
N GLN A 325 -7.39 -13.44 -9.03
CA GLN A 325 -6.12 -12.70 -9.11
C GLN A 325 -5.47 -12.80 -10.49
N ASP A 326 -5.56 -13.95 -11.15
CA ASP A 326 -4.98 -14.17 -12.48
C ASP A 326 -5.67 -13.32 -13.56
N ILE A 327 -6.97 -13.03 -13.36
CA ILE A 327 -7.76 -12.14 -14.21
C ILE A 327 -7.49 -10.69 -13.85
N GLN A 328 -7.51 -10.38 -12.56
CA GLN A 328 -7.38 -9.04 -12.01
C GLN A 328 -6.07 -8.36 -12.46
N ASP A 329 -4.98 -9.11 -12.57
CA ASP A 329 -3.65 -8.57 -12.93
C ASP A 329 -3.61 -7.92 -14.33
N SER A 330 -4.62 -8.16 -15.17
CA SER A 330 -4.74 -7.55 -16.49
C SER A 330 -6.12 -6.93 -16.78
N LEU A 331 -7.05 -6.98 -15.83
CA LEU A 331 -8.41 -6.48 -15.99
C LEU A 331 -8.48 -4.99 -15.65
N VAL A 332 -9.08 -4.22 -16.54
CA VAL A 332 -9.56 -2.85 -16.30
C VAL A 332 -11.07 -2.87 -16.36
N LEU A 333 -11.74 -2.60 -15.24
CA LEU A 333 -13.18 -2.71 -15.09
C LEU A 333 -13.74 -1.56 -14.26
N VAL A 334 -14.80 -0.94 -14.74
CA VAL A 334 -15.67 -0.07 -13.94
C VAL A 334 -17.09 -0.59 -14.03
N THR A 335 -17.72 -0.81 -12.88
CA THR A 335 -19.13 -1.19 -12.84
C THR A 335 -19.90 -0.34 -11.86
N ASN A 336 -21.08 0.08 -12.27
CA ASN A 336 -22.02 0.79 -11.43
C ASN A 336 -23.37 0.06 -11.42
N CYS A 337 -23.92 -0.17 -10.26
CA CYS A 337 -25.26 -0.72 -10.11
C CYS A 337 -26.16 0.29 -9.40
N PHE A 338 -27.39 0.43 -9.90
CA PHE A 338 -28.41 1.27 -9.28
C PHE A 338 -29.53 0.40 -8.75
N SER A 339 -29.87 0.59 -7.48
CA SER A 339 -30.93 -0.16 -6.81
C SER A 339 -31.98 0.79 -6.22
N THR A 340 -33.27 0.44 -6.35
CA THR A 340 -34.38 1.19 -5.77
C THR A 340 -34.43 1.11 -4.25
N ILE A 341 -33.72 0.15 -3.65
CA ILE A 341 -33.61 -0.01 -2.21
C ILE A 341 -32.14 0.12 -1.81
N GLY A 342 -31.85 1.02 -0.88
CA GLY A 342 -30.49 1.18 -0.35
C GLY A 342 -30.05 -0.05 0.42
N CYS A 343 -28.95 -0.68 0.00
CA CYS A 343 -28.39 -1.90 0.59
C CYS A 343 -27.00 -1.67 1.16
N PHE A 344 -26.68 -0.43 1.57
CA PHE A 344 -25.39 -0.10 2.16
C PHE A 344 -25.26 -0.71 3.57
N GLU A 345 -24.06 -1.19 3.90
CA GLU A 345 -23.75 -1.77 5.21
C GLU A 345 -23.74 -0.73 6.32
N ASN A 346 -23.39 0.52 5.99
CA ASN A 346 -23.29 1.62 6.95
C ASN A 346 -23.58 2.97 6.27
N GLN A 347 -23.66 4.04 7.08
CA GLN A 347 -23.95 5.39 6.61
C GLN A 347 -22.86 5.94 5.68
N THR A 348 -21.63 5.49 5.78
CA THR A 348 -20.53 5.97 4.92
C THR A 348 -20.62 5.48 3.47
N LYS A 349 -21.53 4.55 3.16
CA LYS A 349 -21.87 4.06 1.82
C LYS A 349 -20.69 3.43 1.06
N LYS A 350 -19.67 2.90 1.76
CA LYS A 350 -18.45 2.34 1.18
C LYS A 350 -18.52 0.85 0.85
N SER A 351 -19.59 0.15 1.25
CA SER A 351 -19.83 -1.27 0.99
C SER A 351 -21.32 -1.55 0.86
N VAL A 352 -21.66 -2.54 0.01
CA VAL A 352 -23.04 -3.03 -0.21
C VAL A 352 -23.15 -4.48 0.17
N ASN A 353 -24.20 -4.83 0.91
CA ASN A 353 -24.51 -6.20 1.28
C ASN A 353 -25.95 -6.55 0.87
N SER A 354 -26.10 -7.08 -0.34
CA SER A 354 -27.36 -7.54 -0.90
C SER A 354 -27.11 -8.85 -1.66
N LYS A 355 -27.80 -9.91 -1.24
CA LYS A 355 -27.71 -11.21 -1.89
C LYS A 355 -28.24 -11.14 -3.31
N PHE A 356 -29.38 -10.47 -3.52
CA PHE A 356 -29.97 -10.32 -4.86
C PHE A 356 -29.01 -9.57 -5.80
N THR A 357 -28.41 -8.46 -5.35
CA THR A 357 -27.41 -7.73 -6.14
C THR A 357 -26.24 -8.61 -6.53
N GLN A 358 -25.70 -9.40 -5.59
CA GLN A 358 -24.61 -10.32 -5.86
C GLN A 358 -25.00 -11.39 -6.90
N ASP A 359 -26.15 -12.04 -6.72
CA ASP A 359 -26.59 -13.13 -7.58
C ASP A 359 -26.93 -12.61 -8.99
N ALA A 360 -27.66 -11.49 -9.09
CA ALA A 360 -28.05 -10.86 -10.34
C ALA A 360 -26.83 -10.38 -11.16
N MET A 361 -25.86 -9.72 -10.50
CA MET A 361 -24.63 -9.28 -11.16
C MET A 361 -23.75 -10.46 -11.56
N THR A 362 -23.70 -11.52 -10.73
CA THR A 362 -22.94 -12.75 -11.07
C THR A 362 -23.52 -13.41 -12.32
N ALA A 363 -24.85 -13.55 -12.41
CA ALA A 363 -25.52 -14.09 -13.59
C ALA A 363 -25.28 -13.20 -14.81
N PHE A 364 -25.45 -11.89 -14.67
CA PHE A 364 -25.21 -10.91 -15.72
C PHE A 364 -23.79 -11.04 -16.31
N PHE A 365 -22.74 -11.05 -15.49
CA PHE A 365 -21.37 -11.19 -15.99
C PHE A 365 -21.13 -12.53 -16.67
N LYS A 366 -21.68 -13.62 -16.13
CA LYS A 366 -21.55 -14.95 -16.77
C LYS A 366 -22.21 -15.00 -18.13
N GLU A 367 -23.43 -14.48 -18.24
CA GLU A 367 -24.20 -14.43 -19.49
C GLU A 367 -23.50 -13.57 -20.53
N GLN A 368 -23.13 -12.33 -20.17
CA GLN A 368 -22.53 -11.38 -21.08
C GLN A 368 -21.14 -11.83 -21.55
N LEU A 369 -20.33 -12.41 -20.67
CA LEU A 369 -19.02 -12.96 -21.04
C LEU A 369 -19.14 -14.14 -21.99
N GLN A 370 -20.15 -15.00 -21.82
CA GLN A 370 -20.38 -16.10 -22.76
C GLN A 370 -20.71 -15.59 -24.16
N VAL A 371 -21.54 -14.56 -24.27
CA VAL A 371 -21.85 -13.90 -25.54
C VAL A 371 -20.57 -13.27 -26.13
N TRP A 372 -19.84 -12.52 -25.33
CA TRP A 372 -18.61 -11.86 -25.74
C TRP A 372 -17.55 -12.84 -26.24
N PHE A 373 -17.40 -14.02 -25.63
CA PHE A 373 -16.48 -15.07 -26.09
C PHE A 373 -16.82 -15.61 -27.47
N ILE A 374 -18.11 -15.59 -27.84
CA ILE A 374 -18.56 -16.05 -29.16
C ILE A 374 -18.36 -14.95 -30.20
N GLU A 375 -18.79 -13.72 -29.88
CA GLU A 375 -18.76 -12.59 -30.81
C GLU A 375 -17.34 -12.05 -31.02
N ASN A 376 -16.49 -12.09 -30.00
CA ASN A 376 -15.15 -11.50 -30.00
C ASN A 376 -14.06 -12.56 -29.73
N LYS A 377 -14.13 -13.69 -30.43
CA LYS A 377 -13.27 -14.84 -30.17
C LYS A 377 -11.77 -14.51 -30.14
N GLN A 378 -11.29 -13.66 -31.05
CA GLN A 378 -9.87 -13.28 -31.09
C GLN A 378 -9.44 -12.52 -29.83
N GLU A 379 -10.27 -11.62 -29.32
CA GLU A 379 -10.00 -10.87 -28.09
C GLU A 379 -10.12 -11.75 -26.85
N ALA A 380 -11.11 -12.63 -26.83
CA ALA A 380 -11.28 -13.64 -25.78
C ALA A 380 -10.06 -14.58 -25.69
N ASP A 381 -9.52 -14.99 -26.82
CA ASP A 381 -8.30 -15.80 -26.88
C ASP A 381 -7.09 -15.02 -26.33
N LYS A 382 -6.88 -13.77 -26.74
CA LYS A 382 -5.81 -12.90 -26.21
C LYS A 382 -5.92 -12.70 -24.71
N ALA A 383 -7.12 -12.38 -24.21
CA ALA A 383 -7.37 -12.21 -22.78
C ALA A 383 -7.10 -13.50 -22.00
N SER A 384 -7.58 -14.64 -22.52
CA SER A 384 -7.38 -15.95 -21.92
C SER A 384 -5.90 -16.37 -21.86
N GLU A 385 -5.14 -16.07 -22.90
CA GLU A 385 -3.69 -16.33 -22.94
C GLU A 385 -2.96 -15.49 -21.90
N GLN A 386 -3.29 -14.20 -21.78
CA GLN A 386 -2.69 -13.34 -20.76
C GLN A 386 -3.04 -13.81 -19.34
N ILE A 387 -4.29 -14.21 -19.09
CA ILE A 387 -4.73 -14.78 -17.81
C ILE A 387 -3.93 -16.04 -17.46
N LEU A 388 -3.66 -16.93 -18.42
CA LEU A 388 -2.81 -18.10 -18.20
C LEU A 388 -1.35 -17.73 -17.94
N VAL A 389 -0.82 -16.69 -18.59
CA VAL A 389 0.52 -16.14 -18.29
C VAL A 389 0.59 -15.63 -16.85
N ASN A 390 -0.39 -14.84 -16.43
CA ASN A 390 -0.50 -14.31 -15.05
C ASN A 390 -0.56 -15.47 -14.03
N LYS A 391 -1.41 -16.46 -14.28
CA LYS A 391 -1.55 -17.66 -13.44
C LYS A 391 -0.22 -18.40 -13.29
N ARG A 392 0.44 -18.70 -14.41
CA ARG A 392 1.69 -19.47 -14.40
C ARG A 392 2.80 -18.70 -13.71
N ALA A 393 2.84 -17.37 -13.87
CA ALA A 393 3.76 -16.50 -13.14
C ALA A 393 3.50 -16.53 -11.63
N ARG A 394 2.24 -16.45 -11.20
CA ARG A 394 1.83 -16.56 -9.79
C ARG A 394 2.20 -17.92 -9.20
N GLU A 395 1.81 -19.01 -9.86
CA GLU A 395 2.12 -20.37 -9.39
C GLU A 395 3.62 -20.64 -9.29
N SER A 396 4.42 -20.12 -10.25
CA SER A 396 5.88 -20.19 -10.19
C SER A 396 6.44 -19.44 -8.99
N ALA A 397 5.94 -18.23 -8.72
CA ALA A 397 6.32 -17.44 -7.55
C ALA A 397 5.94 -18.14 -6.23
N GLU A 398 4.74 -18.72 -6.15
CA GLU A 398 4.27 -19.49 -4.97
C GLU A 398 5.10 -20.75 -4.73
N LYS A 399 5.44 -21.51 -5.78
CA LYS A 399 6.33 -22.67 -5.69
C LYS A 399 7.71 -22.27 -5.17
N THR A 400 8.27 -21.18 -5.70
CA THR A 400 9.55 -20.63 -5.25
C THR A 400 9.47 -20.24 -3.77
N LYS A 401 8.42 -19.49 -3.37
CA LYS A 401 8.17 -19.09 -1.97
C LYS A 401 8.05 -20.33 -1.04
N SER A 402 7.27 -21.33 -1.44
CA SER A 402 7.09 -22.55 -0.66
C SER A 402 8.39 -23.34 -0.52
N SER A 403 9.17 -23.47 -1.60
CA SER A 403 10.48 -24.14 -1.56
C SER A 403 11.49 -23.41 -0.67
N VAL A 404 11.51 -22.08 -0.74
CA VAL A 404 12.31 -21.22 0.15
C VAL A 404 11.89 -21.38 1.60
N LYS A 405 10.58 -21.28 1.88
CA LYS A 405 10.05 -21.46 3.22
C LYS A 405 10.38 -22.84 3.79
N LYS A 406 10.23 -23.91 3.02
CA LYS A 406 10.62 -25.27 3.45
C LYS A 406 12.12 -25.41 3.71
N LYS A 407 12.98 -24.75 2.91
CA LYS A 407 14.43 -24.75 3.11
C LYS A 407 14.87 -23.95 4.34
N LEU A 408 14.14 -22.87 4.64
CA LEU A 408 14.46 -21.96 5.76
C LEU A 408 13.78 -22.37 7.08
N SER A 409 12.59 -22.99 7.03
CA SER A 409 11.81 -23.35 8.22
C SER A 409 12.26 -24.65 8.93
N GLY A 410 13.33 -25.26 8.49
CA GLY A 410 13.94 -26.42 9.15
C GLY A 410 14.54 -26.04 10.51
N SER A 411 13.74 -25.55 11.46
CA SER A 411 14.17 -25.41 12.84
C SER A 411 14.28 -26.79 13.46
N ILE A 412 15.43 -27.17 13.89
CA ILE A 412 15.77 -28.10 14.97
C ILE A 412 17.18 -28.59 14.65
N ASP A 413 18.08 -28.29 15.54
CA ASP A 413 19.48 -28.73 15.57
C ASP A 413 20.34 -28.35 14.33
N ILE A 414 20.74 -27.06 14.28
CA ILE A 414 21.54 -26.49 13.19
C ILE A 414 22.90 -27.14 13.09
N ALA A 415 23.51 -27.54 14.22
CA ALA A 415 24.82 -28.21 14.25
C ALA A 415 24.80 -29.53 13.46
N ASN A 416 23.69 -30.24 13.43
CA ASN A 416 23.56 -31.51 12.71
C ASN A 416 23.09 -31.37 11.23
N ARG A 417 22.63 -30.18 10.81
CA ARG A 417 22.07 -29.96 9.46
C ARG A 417 22.91 -29.08 8.53
N VAL A 418 23.75 -28.21 9.09
CA VAL A 418 24.65 -27.35 8.33
C VAL A 418 26.05 -27.96 8.37
N GLN A 419 26.51 -28.42 7.21
CA GLN A 419 27.83 -29.05 7.11
C GLN A 419 28.92 -28.03 7.52
N LYS A 420 29.83 -28.49 8.42
CA LYS A 420 31.00 -27.76 8.88
C LYS A 420 30.72 -26.51 9.71
N PHE A 421 29.48 -26.18 10.02
CA PHE A 421 29.17 -25.16 11.00
C PHE A 421 29.61 -25.64 12.39
N VAL A 422 30.35 -24.82 13.08
CA VAL A 422 30.83 -25.08 14.46
C VAL A 422 30.12 -24.11 15.40
N ASP A 423 29.13 -24.60 16.16
CA ASP A 423 28.38 -23.77 17.10
C ASP A 423 29.16 -23.46 18.36
N CYS A 424 28.72 -22.43 19.11
CA CYS A 424 29.19 -22.12 20.46
C CYS A 424 28.25 -22.75 21.50
N ARG A 425 28.70 -22.75 22.76
CA ARG A 425 27.94 -23.36 23.88
C ARG A 425 26.80 -22.49 24.36
N SER A 426 27.03 -21.16 24.43
CA SER A 426 26.02 -20.21 24.89
C SER A 426 24.75 -20.27 24.01
N ARG A 427 23.58 -20.11 24.65
CA ARG A 427 22.29 -19.96 24.01
C ARG A 427 21.79 -18.51 23.99
N ASP A 428 22.49 -17.62 24.67
CA ASP A 428 22.15 -16.20 24.73
C ASP A 428 22.61 -15.47 23.48
N ALA A 429 21.65 -15.07 22.62
CA ALA A 429 21.90 -14.34 21.38
C ALA A 429 22.62 -12.99 21.62
N GLY A 430 22.46 -12.40 22.81
CA GLY A 430 23.08 -11.12 23.17
C GLY A 430 24.61 -11.17 23.32
N VAL A 431 25.20 -12.35 23.56
CA VAL A 431 26.66 -12.52 23.70
C VAL A 431 27.28 -13.31 22.56
N ARG A 432 26.49 -14.04 21.77
CA ARG A 432 26.99 -14.92 20.69
C ARG A 432 27.53 -14.13 19.50
N GLU A 433 28.65 -14.58 18.97
CA GLU A 433 29.31 -14.03 17.81
C GLU A 433 29.47 -15.09 16.71
N LEU A 434 29.11 -14.76 15.45
CA LEU A 434 29.33 -15.64 14.32
C LEU A 434 30.51 -15.17 13.49
N TYR A 435 31.53 -15.99 13.34
CA TYR A 435 32.64 -15.77 12.43
C TYR A 435 32.38 -16.48 11.11
N ILE A 436 32.32 -15.75 10.03
CA ILE A 436 32.26 -16.28 8.66
C ILE A 436 33.69 -16.27 8.11
N VAL A 437 34.27 -17.46 7.92
CA VAL A 437 35.69 -17.62 7.57
C VAL A 437 35.88 -18.20 6.17
N GLU A 438 37.02 -17.87 5.55
CA GLU A 438 37.36 -18.33 4.21
C GLU A 438 37.93 -19.74 4.21
N GLY A 439 37.16 -20.71 3.74
CA GLY A 439 37.62 -22.08 3.51
C GLY A 439 37.80 -22.96 4.73
N ASP A 440 38.23 -24.20 4.47
CA ASP A 440 38.37 -25.24 5.50
C ASP A 440 39.68 -25.11 6.32
N LEU A 441 40.70 -24.54 5.71
CA LEU A 441 41.97 -24.31 6.42
C LEU A 441 41.80 -23.25 7.51
N ALA A 442 41.18 -22.11 7.16
CA ALA A 442 40.84 -21.08 8.14
C ALA A 442 39.89 -21.62 9.25
N LEU A 443 38.92 -22.49 8.90
CA LEU A 443 38.09 -23.14 9.91
C LEU A 443 38.91 -23.90 10.94
N GLY A 444 39.96 -24.59 10.53
CA GLY A 444 40.86 -25.33 11.45
C GLY A 444 41.55 -24.43 12.47
N SER A 445 42.24 -23.40 11.99
CA SER A 445 42.96 -22.43 12.80
C SER A 445 42.04 -21.63 13.73
N VAL A 446 40.94 -21.08 13.19
CA VAL A 446 39.97 -20.31 13.97
C VAL A 446 39.24 -21.16 15.01
N LYS A 447 38.97 -22.46 14.73
CA LYS A 447 38.38 -23.39 15.70
C LYS A 447 39.28 -23.64 16.91
N LEU A 448 40.58 -23.66 16.71
CA LEU A 448 41.57 -23.82 17.80
C LEU A 448 41.77 -22.53 18.61
N SER A 449 41.54 -21.39 17.95
CA SER A 449 41.79 -20.05 18.52
C SER A 449 40.58 -19.40 19.18
N ARG A 450 39.37 -19.90 18.95
CA ARG A 450 38.14 -19.25 19.42
C ARG A 450 37.85 -19.47 20.89
N ASP A 451 37.04 -18.62 21.47
CA ASP A 451 36.32 -18.93 22.70
C ASP A 451 35.08 -19.76 22.34
N ALA A 452 35.10 -21.05 22.69
CA ALA A 452 33.99 -21.97 22.38
C ALA A 452 32.70 -21.65 23.16
N GLU A 453 32.75 -20.78 24.16
CA GLU A 453 31.56 -20.40 24.93
C GLU A 453 30.61 -19.56 24.09
N PHE A 454 31.11 -18.55 23.39
CA PHE A 454 30.23 -17.60 22.67
C PHE A 454 30.55 -17.39 21.17
N GLN A 455 31.68 -17.93 20.66
CA GLN A 455 32.06 -17.76 19.25
C GLN A 455 31.72 -19.00 18.41
N GLY A 456 30.78 -18.83 17.44
CA GLY A 456 30.47 -19.82 16.42
C GLY A 456 31.23 -19.52 15.12
N ILE A 457 31.48 -20.55 14.29
CA ILE A 457 32.23 -20.42 13.04
C ILE A 457 31.47 -21.07 11.88
N MET A 458 31.36 -20.36 10.79
CA MET A 458 30.81 -20.85 9.53
C MET A 458 31.80 -20.67 8.39
N PRO A 459 32.34 -21.74 7.80
CA PRO A 459 33.26 -21.64 6.67
C PRO A 459 32.50 -21.40 5.37
N VAL A 460 33.03 -20.52 4.51
CA VAL A 460 32.58 -20.27 3.16
C VAL A 460 33.64 -20.77 2.20
N ARG A 461 33.28 -21.68 1.29
CA ARG A 461 34.23 -22.25 0.34
C ARG A 461 34.19 -21.48 -0.98
N GLY A 462 35.25 -20.76 -1.26
CA GLY A 462 35.43 -20.00 -2.49
C GLY A 462 34.43 -18.86 -2.65
N LYS A 463 34.39 -18.29 -3.84
CA LYS A 463 33.55 -17.14 -4.17
C LYS A 463 32.09 -17.55 -4.24
N ILE A 464 31.25 -17.00 -3.38
CA ILE A 464 29.80 -17.23 -3.39
C ILE A 464 29.14 -16.50 -4.56
N LEU A 465 27.90 -16.89 -4.87
CA LEU A 465 27.10 -16.27 -5.92
C LEU A 465 26.92 -14.76 -5.66
N ASN A 466 27.11 -13.93 -6.69
CA ASN A 466 26.77 -12.52 -6.61
C ASN A 466 25.24 -12.36 -6.54
N CYS A 467 24.75 -12.06 -5.34
CA CYS A 467 23.31 -11.97 -5.06
C CYS A 467 22.62 -10.74 -5.69
N LEU A 468 23.35 -9.72 -6.13
CA LEU A 468 22.76 -8.59 -6.86
C LEU A 468 22.40 -8.95 -8.31
N LYS A 469 23.21 -9.79 -8.95
CA LYS A 469 22.98 -10.23 -10.34
C LYS A 469 22.06 -11.45 -10.47
N ALA A 470 21.96 -12.26 -9.43
CA ALA A 470 21.19 -13.48 -9.46
C ALA A 470 19.72 -13.26 -9.09
N ASP A 471 18.83 -14.00 -9.75
CA ASP A 471 17.44 -14.10 -9.32
C ASP A 471 17.31 -14.91 -8.02
N TYR A 472 16.22 -14.67 -7.26
CA TYR A 472 16.00 -15.35 -5.98
C TYR A 472 15.97 -16.88 -6.09
N GLY A 473 15.53 -17.43 -7.23
CA GLY A 473 15.50 -18.88 -7.45
C GLY A 473 16.90 -19.46 -7.44
N LYS A 474 17.88 -18.82 -8.12
CA LYS A 474 19.30 -19.19 -8.12
C LYS A 474 19.97 -18.95 -6.78
N ILE A 475 19.65 -17.83 -6.13
CA ILE A 475 20.19 -17.51 -4.79
C ILE A 475 19.83 -18.64 -3.80
N PHE A 476 18.58 -19.03 -3.72
CA PHE A 476 18.10 -20.08 -2.80
C PHE A 476 18.39 -21.51 -3.29
N ALA A 477 18.84 -21.69 -4.52
CA ALA A 477 19.42 -22.95 -4.96
C ALA A 477 20.85 -23.16 -4.45
N SER A 478 21.56 -22.09 -4.04
CA SER A 478 22.93 -22.17 -3.51
C SER A 478 22.94 -22.75 -2.09
N PRO A 479 23.59 -23.91 -1.85
CA PRO A 479 23.65 -24.51 -0.52
C PRO A 479 24.36 -23.61 0.49
N ILE A 480 25.43 -22.92 0.11
CA ILE A 480 26.22 -22.05 0.97
C ILE A 480 25.35 -20.88 1.48
N ILE A 481 24.59 -20.24 0.58
CA ILE A 481 23.73 -19.12 0.96
C ILE A 481 22.60 -19.60 1.88
N THR A 482 21.95 -20.71 1.52
CA THR A 482 20.88 -21.25 2.38
C THR A 482 21.37 -21.70 3.73
N ASP A 483 22.58 -22.23 3.82
CA ASP A 483 23.18 -22.62 5.11
C ASP A 483 23.57 -21.41 5.95
N LEU A 484 24.15 -20.35 5.36
CA LEU A 484 24.39 -19.08 6.05
C LEU A 484 23.08 -18.48 6.60
N MET A 485 22.01 -18.46 5.80
CA MET A 485 20.71 -17.96 6.26
C MET A 485 20.12 -18.76 7.42
N LYS A 486 20.28 -20.10 7.40
CA LYS A 486 19.88 -20.96 8.53
C LYS A 486 20.69 -20.67 9.79
N VAL A 487 22.00 -20.46 9.65
CA VAL A 487 22.90 -20.16 10.77
C VAL A 487 22.56 -18.80 11.38
N LEU A 488 22.28 -17.78 10.56
CA LEU A 488 21.82 -16.45 11.03
C LEU A 488 20.50 -16.54 11.80
N GLY A 489 19.53 -17.29 11.29
CA GLY A 489 18.27 -17.58 11.95
C GLY A 489 17.17 -16.53 11.78
N CYS A 490 17.46 -15.33 11.32
CA CYS A 490 16.52 -14.21 11.23
C CYS A 490 15.63 -14.20 9.96
N GLY A 491 15.74 -15.23 9.10
CA GLY A 491 14.98 -15.27 7.84
C GLY A 491 15.55 -14.33 6.77
N VAL A 492 14.72 -14.02 5.75
CA VAL A 492 15.10 -13.23 4.58
C VAL A 492 14.24 -11.99 4.44
N GLU A 493 14.88 -10.85 4.22
CA GLU A 493 14.26 -9.56 3.94
C GLU A 493 14.31 -9.29 2.43
N VAL A 494 13.17 -9.35 1.74
CA VAL A 494 13.09 -9.10 0.29
C VAL A 494 12.62 -7.68 0.05
N GLN A 495 13.34 -6.92 -0.80
CA GLN A 495 12.96 -5.57 -1.22
C GLN A 495 12.18 -5.58 -2.54
N GLY A 496 11.18 -4.67 -2.70
CA GLY A 496 10.42 -4.46 -3.94
C GLY A 496 8.92 -4.73 -3.84
N LYS A 497 8.16 -4.49 -4.91
CA LYS A 497 6.69 -4.60 -4.94
C LYS A 497 6.14 -6.00 -4.56
N LYS A 498 6.93 -7.06 -4.72
CA LYS A 498 6.62 -8.44 -4.29
C LYS A 498 7.21 -8.81 -2.91
N ALA A 499 7.78 -7.84 -2.21
CA ALA A 499 8.54 -8.05 -0.98
C ALA A 499 7.72 -8.65 0.17
N LYS A 500 6.48 -8.18 0.37
CA LYS A 500 5.63 -8.62 1.49
C LYS A 500 5.30 -10.12 1.47
N GLU A 501 5.34 -10.75 0.31
CA GLU A 501 4.98 -12.17 0.17
C GLU A 501 6.17 -13.12 0.35
N LEU A 502 7.40 -12.68 0.04
CA LEU A 502 8.63 -13.48 0.12
C LEU A 502 9.45 -13.21 1.38
N SER A 503 9.22 -12.09 2.06
CA SER A 503 9.94 -11.73 3.27
C SER A 503 9.50 -12.59 4.45
N SER A 504 10.46 -13.27 5.08
CA SER A 504 10.28 -14.02 6.32
C SER A 504 11.16 -13.45 7.45
N PHE A 505 11.65 -12.23 7.26
CA PHE A 505 12.62 -11.62 8.17
C PHE A 505 11.97 -11.26 9.50
N ASP A 506 12.64 -11.70 10.58
CA ASP A 506 12.32 -11.36 11.97
C ASP A 506 13.62 -11.18 12.74
N LEU A 507 13.94 -9.94 13.06
CA LEU A 507 15.16 -9.59 13.77
C LEU A 507 15.23 -10.25 15.17
N SER A 508 14.10 -10.50 15.82
CA SER A 508 14.04 -11.15 17.13
C SER A 508 14.54 -12.61 17.09
N GLN A 509 14.57 -13.22 15.93
CA GLN A 509 15.06 -14.57 15.69
C GLN A 509 16.56 -14.62 15.35
N LEU A 510 17.22 -13.45 15.25
CA LEU A 510 18.67 -13.40 15.03
C LEU A 510 19.39 -14.05 16.21
N ARG A 511 20.28 -14.98 15.92
CA ARG A 511 20.98 -15.79 16.95
C ARG A 511 22.31 -15.21 17.40
N TRP A 512 22.71 -14.06 16.89
CA TRP A 512 24.05 -13.52 17.02
C TRP A 512 24.02 -12.03 17.34
N SER A 513 24.81 -11.62 18.32
CA SER A 513 25.03 -10.21 18.62
C SER A 513 25.95 -9.54 17.61
N LYS A 514 26.85 -10.32 16.99
CA LYS A 514 27.75 -9.88 15.93
C LYS A 514 27.91 -10.95 14.86
N VAL A 515 27.92 -10.51 13.60
CA VAL A 515 28.27 -11.31 12.42
C VAL A 515 29.59 -10.78 11.90
N VAL A 516 30.66 -11.52 12.10
CA VAL A 516 32.03 -11.09 11.81
C VAL A 516 32.54 -11.79 10.56
N ILE A 517 32.85 -11.02 9.52
CA ILE A 517 33.44 -11.51 8.27
C ILE A 517 34.96 -11.54 8.49
N CYS A 518 35.57 -12.71 8.40
CA CYS A 518 36.98 -12.93 8.61
C CYS A 518 37.55 -13.69 7.42
N THR A 519 38.13 -12.97 6.47
CA THR A 519 38.73 -13.49 5.22
C THR A 519 40.22 -13.17 5.19
N ASP A 520 40.94 -13.88 4.33
CA ASP A 520 42.35 -13.62 4.09
C ASP A 520 42.59 -12.17 3.64
N ALA A 521 43.77 -11.65 3.91
CA ALA A 521 44.13 -10.26 3.56
C ALA A 521 44.72 -10.14 2.15
N ASP A 522 44.18 -10.90 1.22
CA ASP A 522 44.57 -10.89 -0.19
C ASP A 522 43.41 -10.52 -1.11
N VAL A 523 43.64 -10.51 -2.43
CA VAL A 523 42.66 -10.11 -3.47
C VAL A 523 41.42 -11.04 -3.45
N ASP A 524 41.61 -12.34 -3.24
CA ASP A 524 40.53 -13.32 -3.21
C ASP A 524 39.70 -13.18 -1.94
N GLY A 525 40.34 -12.98 -0.78
CA GLY A 525 39.65 -12.71 0.47
C GLY A 525 38.84 -11.42 0.45
N PHE A 526 39.36 -10.35 -0.17
CA PHE A 526 38.59 -9.11 -0.39
C PHE A 526 37.36 -9.32 -1.28
N GLN A 527 37.49 -10.16 -2.31
CA GLN A 527 36.37 -10.49 -3.18
C GLN A 527 35.31 -11.33 -2.45
N ILE A 528 35.71 -12.32 -1.66
CA ILE A 528 34.80 -13.15 -0.86
C ILE A 528 34.07 -12.28 0.19
N ARG A 529 34.79 -11.40 0.89
CA ARG A 529 34.24 -10.42 1.83
C ARG A 529 33.16 -9.57 1.15
N THR A 530 33.45 -9.03 -0.04
CA THR A 530 32.52 -8.21 -0.81
C THR A 530 31.28 -9.00 -1.23
N LEU A 531 31.41 -10.26 -1.62
CA LEU A 531 30.28 -11.11 -1.98
C LEU A 531 29.39 -11.46 -0.77
N ILE A 532 30.01 -11.68 0.41
CA ILE A 532 29.27 -11.91 1.65
C ILE A 532 28.49 -10.64 2.06
N LEU A 533 29.12 -9.46 1.98
CA LEU A 533 28.45 -8.18 2.20
C LEU A 533 27.29 -7.96 1.23
N THR A 534 27.49 -8.28 -0.05
CA THR A 534 26.44 -8.22 -1.08
C THR A 534 25.26 -9.13 -0.77
N MET A 535 25.54 -10.35 -0.29
CA MET A 535 24.51 -11.29 0.14
C MET A 535 23.71 -10.71 1.32
N LEU A 536 24.39 -10.21 2.35
CA LEU A 536 23.74 -9.61 3.52
C LEU A 536 22.94 -8.36 3.13
N TYR A 537 23.49 -7.50 2.28
CA TYR A 537 22.80 -6.32 1.75
C TYR A 537 21.51 -6.69 0.97
N ARG A 538 21.55 -7.77 0.19
CA ARG A 538 20.41 -8.23 -0.62
C ARG A 538 19.35 -8.97 0.17
N LEU A 539 19.74 -9.79 1.16
CA LEU A 539 18.87 -10.73 1.86
C LEU A 539 18.53 -10.32 3.30
N CYS A 540 19.35 -9.47 3.93
CA CYS A 540 19.16 -9.02 5.31
C CYS A 540 19.73 -7.59 5.49
N PRO A 541 19.30 -6.58 4.71
CA PRO A 541 19.83 -5.22 4.78
C PRO A 541 19.73 -4.61 6.19
N THR A 542 18.73 -4.99 6.96
CA THR A 542 18.54 -4.57 8.35
C THR A 542 19.76 -4.92 9.24
N LEU A 543 20.43 -6.06 9.01
CA LEU A 543 21.61 -6.42 9.79
C LEU A 543 22.78 -5.44 9.58
N ILE A 544 22.93 -4.91 8.36
CA ILE A 544 23.94 -3.90 8.06
C ILE A 544 23.51 -2.55 8.64
N ARG A 545 22.28 -2.14 8.39
CA ARG A 545 21.74 -0.84 8.84
C ARG A 545 21.80 -0.70 10.36
N ASP A 546 21.44 -1.76 11.09
CA ASP A 546 21.37 -1.75 12.55
C ASP A 546 22.71 -2.14 13.20
N GLY A 547 23.76 -2.37 12.40
CA GLY A 547 25.15 -2.51 12.85
C GLY A 547 25.49 -3.85 13.50
N TYR A 548 24.91 -4.95 13.04
CA TYR A 548 25.26 -6.31 13.45
C TYR A 548 26.45 -6.89 12.69
N VAL A 549 26.86 -6.27 11.56
CA VAL A 549 27.89 -6.80 10.67
C VAL A 549 29.23 -6.14 10.94
N TYR A 550 30.28 -6.94 11.05
CA TYR A 550 31.65 -6.52 11.31
C TYR A 550 32.62 -7.20 10.33
N ILE A 551 33.76 -6.55 10.09
CA ILE A 551 34.91 -7.12 9.42
C ILE A 551 36.04 -7.25 10.44
N ALA A 552 36.60 -8.44 10.58
CA ALA A 552 37.80 -8.66 11.36
C ALA A 552 39.04 -8.24 10.59
N GLU A 553 39.89 -7.43 11.18
CA GLU A 553 41.22 -7.12 10.65
C GLU A 553 42.22 -8.15 11.17
N SER A 554 42.86 -8.87 10.26
CA SER A 554 43.99 -9.76 10.54
C SER A 554 45.29 -9.03 10.24
N PRO A 555 46.35 -9.22 11.05
CA PRO A 555 47.62 -8.57 10.80
C PRO A 555 48.27 -9.11 9.52
N LEU A 556 48.91 -8.20 8.77
CA LEU A 556 49.70 -8.55 7.58
C LEU A 556 51.13 -8.96 7.89
N PHE A 557 51.65 -8.46 9.00
CA PHE A 557 53.03 -8.71 9.39
C PHE A 557 53.12 -9.07 10.87
N GLU A 558 53.92 -10.09 11.13
CA GLU A 558 54.40 -10.48 12.46
C GLU A 558 55.86 -10.11 12.56
N ILE A 559 56.22 -9.32 13.57
CA ILE A 559 57.59 -8.82 13.78
C ILE A 559 58.04 -9.29 15.12
N THR A 560 58.97 -10.23 15.15
CA THR A 560 59.50 -10.82 16.39
C THR A 560 60.92 -10.30 16.67
N CYS A 561 61.11 -9.85 17.92
CA CYS A 561 62.39 -9.45 18.44
C CYS A 561 62.60 -10.09 19.79
N LYS A 562 63.52 -11.08 19.91
CA LYS A 562 63.68 -11.94 21.08
C LYS A 562 62.37 -12.61 21.49
N ASP A 563 61.88 -12.37 22.70
CA ASP A 563 60.67 -12.99 23.23
C ASP A 563 59.41 -12.11 23.05
N LYS A 564 59.50 -11.04 22.25
CA LYS A 564 58.36 -10.15 22.01
C LYS A 564 57.98 -10.13 20.54
N THR A 565 56.68 -10.23 20.29
CA THR A 565 56.07 -10.15 18.97
C THR A 565 55.18 -8.92 18.86
N TRP A 566 55.31 -8.19 17.74
CA TRP A 566 54.44 -7.08 17.33
C TRP A 566 53.68 -7.43 16.07
N PHE A 567 52.48 -6.95 15.96
CA PHE A 567 51.64 -7.16 14.80
C PHE A 567 51.38 -5.84 14.07
N ALA A 568 51.61 -5.83 12.77
CA ALA A 568 51.30 -4.68 11.93
C ALA A 568 50.21 -5.04 10.89
N TYR A 569 49.20 -4.17 10.75
CA TYR A 569 48.03 -4.37 9.89
C TYR A 569 48.15 -3.68 8.53
N ASN A 570 49.19 -2.87 8.38
CA ASN A 570 49.56 -2.19 7.14
C ASN A 570 51.05 -1.84 7.13
N GLU A 571 51.58 -1.40 5.96
CA GLU A 571 52.98 -1.02 5.79
C GLU A 571 53.38 0.19 6.65
N GLN A 572 52.48 1.09 6.96
CA GLN A 572 52.76 2.25 7.84
C GLN A 572 52.99 1.83 9.26
N GLU A 573 52.16 0.93 9.81
CA GLU A 573 52.35 0.35 11.15
C GLU A 573 53.64 -0.45 11.21
N LYS A 574 53.91 -1.26 10.21
CA LYS A 574 55.19 -2.00 10.09
C LYS A 574 56.40 -1.06 10.14
N THR A 575 56.37 0.01 9.34
CA THR A 575 57.47 0.98 9.29
C THR A 575 57.65 1.66 10.67
N LYS A 576 56.57 1.96 11.40
CA LYS A 576 56.63 2.54 12.73
C LYS A 576 57.30 1.57 13.72
N ILE A 577 56.87 0.30 13.74
CA ILE A 577 57.42 -0.73 14.63
C ILE A 577 58.90 -0.95 14.29
N LEU A 578 59.28 -0.97 13.01
CA LEU A 578 60.69 -1.13 12.64
C LEU A 578 61.57 0.02 13.11
N LYS A 579 61.08 1.26 13.12
CA LYS A 579 61.79 2.42 13.67
C LYS A 579 61.99 2.30 15.18
N GLU A 580 61.04 1.74 15.93
CA GLU A 580 61.14 1.51 17.38
C GLU A 580 62.13 0.37 17.72
N LEU A 581 62.34 -0.53 16.79
CA LEU A 581 63.20 -1.69 16.96
C LEU A 581 64.56 -1.52 16.23
N ASP A 582 64.88 -0.32 15.80
CA ASP A 582 66.12 -0.03 15.08
C ASP A 582 67.38 -0.53 15.84
N GLY A 583 68.29 -1.15 15.10
CA GLY A 583 69.50 -1.76 15.66
C GLY A 583 69.34 -3.10 16.39
N LYS A 584 68.12 -3.66 16.46
CA LYS A 584 67.86 -4.98 17.08
C LYS A 584 67.76 -6.08 16.02
N LYS A 585 68.12 -7.32 16.40
CA LYS A 585 67.88 -8.47 15.52
C LYS A 585 66.41 -8.83 15.52
N ILE A 586 65.74 -8.65 14.38
CA ILE A 586 64.34 -8.90 14.20
C ILE A 586 64.11 -9.96 13.13
N THR A 587 62.97 -10.68 13.27
CA THR A 587 62.42 -11.55 12.22
C THR A 587 61.08 -10.98 11.83
N ILE A 588 60.86 -10.84 10.49
CA ILE A 588 59.60 -10.35 9.94
C ILE A 588 58.97 -11.50 9.14
N GLN A 589 57.76 -11.85 9.49
CA GLN A 589 56.99 -12.83 8.75
C GLN A 589 55.74 -12.13 8.20
N ARG A 590 55.42 -12.34 6.92
CA ARG A 590 54.18 -11.86 6.29
C ARG A 590 53.13 -12.94 6.41
N SER A 591 52.01 -12.62 7.04
CA SER A 591 50.85 -13.50 7.09
C SER A 591 50.08 -13.40 5.78
N LYS A 592 49.92 -14.49 5.06
CA LYS A 592 49.20 -14.53 3.76
C LYS A 592 47.78 -15.04 3.88
N GLY A 593 47.52 -15.96 4.82
CA GLY A 593 46.20 -16.55 4.96
C GLY A 593 45.91 -16.94 6.41
N LEU A 594 44.62 -16.89 6.79
CA LEU A 594 44.15 -17.25 8.14
C LEU A 594 44.45 -18.69 8.51
N GLY A 595 44.55 -19.59 7.55
CA GLY A 595 44.82 -21.01 7.75
C GLY A 595 46.29 -21.30 8.14
N GLU A 596 47.20 -20.36 7.91
CA GLU A 596 48.64 -20.49 8.15
C GLU A 596 49.04 -19.88 9.51
N ASN A 597 48.14 -19.13 10.14
CA ASN A 597 48.41 -18.42 11.38
C ASN A 597 48.38 -19.36 12.57
N ASP A 598 49.32 -19.13 13.50
CA ASP A 598 49.34 -19.84 14.78
C ASP A 598 48.07 -19.55 15.60
N PRO A 599 47.48 -20.56 16.26
CA PRO A 599 46.27 -20.37 17.06
C PRO A 599 46.38 -19.31 18.17
N GLU A 600 47.52 -19.17 18.80
CA GLU A 600 47.74 -18.18 19.85
C GLU A 600 47.80 -16.75 19.26
N MET A 601 48.44 -16.59 18.10
CA MET A 601 48.43 -15.36 17.34
C MET A 601 46.98 -14.97 16.91
N MET A 602 46.25 -15.93 16.35
CA MET A 602 44.84 -15.73 15.96
C MET A 602 43.97 -15.32 17.15
N TRP A 603 44.17 -15.91 18.32
CA TRP A 603 43.47 -15.49 19.52
C TRP A 603 43.80 -14.02 19.83
N MET A 604 45.10 -13.67 19.98
CA MET A 604 45.53 -12.33 20.37
C MET A 604 45.12 -11.23 19.39
N THR A 605 45.04 -11.52 18.10
CA THR A 605 44.88 -10.49 17.08
C THR A 605 43.46 -10.40 16.49
N THR A 606 42.72 -11.52 16.46
CA THR A 606 41.48 -11.63 15.68
C THR A 606 40.27 -12.10 16.49
N MET A 607 40.49 -12.99 17.50
CA MET A 607 39.38 -13.64 18.20
C MET A 607 39.11 -13.04 19.59
N ASN A 608 40.12 -12.61 20.31
CA ASN A 608 39.98 -12.08 21.66
C ASN A 608 39.25 -10.74 21.69
N PRO A 609 38.11 -10.62 22.37
CA PRO A 609 37.32 -9.38 22.42
C PRO A 609 38.11 -8.15 22.91
N GLU A 610 39.15 -8.33 23.75
CA GLU A 610 39.90 -7.23 24.32
C GLU A 610 40.98 -6.67 23.38
N THR A 611 41.51 -7.50 22.46
CA THR A 611 42.69 -7.13 21.66
C THR A 611 42.44 -7.10 20.15
N ARG A 612 41.38 -7.77 19.68
CA ARG A 612 41.01 -7.83 18.25
C ARG A 612 40.57 -6.47 17.69
N ARG A 613 40.77 -6.28 16.40
CA ARG A 613 40.28 -5.13 15.66
C ARG A 613 39.08 -5.52 14.82
N LEU A 614 37.90 -4.89 15.06
CA LEU A 614 36.70 -5.07 14.27
C LEU A 614 36.27 -3.73 13.65
N ILE A 615 36.08 -3.74 12.34
CA ILE A 615 35.46 -2.62 11.62
C ILE A 615 33.97 -2.88 11.57
N LYS A 616 33.18 -2.01 12.20
CA LYS A 616 31.72 -2.07 12.12
C LYS A 616 31.26 -1.58 10.75
N VAL A 617 30.47 -2.41 10.05
CA VAL A 617 29.92 -2.06 8.74
C VAL A 617 28.59 -1.36 8.94
N MET A 618 28.58 -0.05 8.65
CA MET A 618 27.36 0.76 8.70
C MET A 618 27.29 1.67 7.48
N PRO A 619 26.11 1.81 6.85
CA PRO A 619 25.92 2.79 5.80
C PRO A 619 25.85 4.19 6.42
N GLU A 620 26.63 5.13 5.90
CA GLU A 620 26.53 6.54 6.29
C GLU A 620 25.32 7.21 5.62
N ASP A 621 25.01 6.78 4.40
CA ASP A 621 23.91 7.24 3.56
C ASP A 621 23.32 6.06 2.78
N ALA A 622 22.01 5.84 2.95
CA ALA A 622 21.33 4.68 2.36
C ALA A 622 21.27 4.75 0.81
N GLU A 623 21.04 5.93 0.23
CA GLU A 623 20.97 6.12 -1.22
C GLU A 623 22.34 5.96 -1.86
N ARG A 624 23.35 6.56 -1.26
CA ARG A 624 24.74 6.46 -1.70
C ARG A 624 25.25 5.01 -1.59
N THR A 625 24.90 4.31 -0.53
CA THR A 625 25.25 2.90 -0.34
C THR A 625 24.60 2.03 -1.40
N ALA A 626 23.30 2.23 -1.69
CA ALA A 626 22.60 1.52 -2.75
C ALA A 626 23.26 1.76 -4.12
N HIS A 627 23.58 3.01 -4.44
CA HIS A 627 24.26 3.37 -5.68
C HIS A 627 25.62 2.68 -5.82
N TYR A 628 26.46 2.63 -4.76
CA TYR A 628 27.74 1.94 -4.77
C TYR A 628 27.59 0.42 -4.99
N PHE A 629 26.64 -0.22 -4.34
CA PHE A 629 26.38 -1.63 -4.59
C PHE A 629 25.93 -1.91 -6.02
N ASP A 630 25.03 -1.09 -6.57
CA ASP A 630 24.52 -1.27 -7.93
C ASP A 630 25.60 -1.06 -9.00
N PHE A 631 26.38 0.01 -8.94
CA PHE A 631 27.35 0.26 -9.97
C PHE A 631 28.63 -0.58 -9.83
N LEU A 632 29.09 -0.90 -8.61
CA LEU A 632 30.28 -1.74 -8.42
C LEU A 632 30.01 -3.22 -8.68
N LEU A 633 28.85 -3.73 -8.26
CA LEU A 633 28.56 -5.16 -8.21
C LEU A 633 27.36 -5.56 -9.08
N GLY A 634 26.54 -4.62 -9.54
CA GLY A 634 25.44 -4.80 -10.47
C GLY A 634 25.90 -4.90 -11.94
N ASP A 635 25.01 -4.61 -12.88
CA ASP A 635 25.26 -4.76 -14.33
C ASP A 635 25.92 -3.56 -15.00
N GLY A 636 26.10 -2.43 -14.29
CA GLY A 636 26.67 -1.17 -14.77
C GLY A 636 28.16 -1.22 -15.11
N LEU A 637 28.54 -1.98 -16.12
CA LEU A 637 29.96 -2.17 -16.50
C LEU A 637 30.68 -0.86 -16.90
N GLN A 638 29.98 0.04 -17.61
CA GLN A 638 30.59 1.28 -18.09
C GLN A 638 30.80 2.28 -16.95
N GLU A 639 29.84 2.41 -16.05
CA GLU A 639 29.96 3.27 -14.87
C GLU A 639 31.10 2.80 -13.96
N ARG A 640 31.24 1.48 -13.79
CA ARG A 640 32.35 0.88 -13.03
C ARG A 640 33.72 1.21 -13.65
N LYS A 641 33.85 1.11 -14.97
CA LYS A 641 35.10 1.48 -15.68
C LYS A 641 35.41 2.96 -15.49
N ASN A 642 34.45 3.83 -15.61
CA ASN A 642 34.60 5.27 -15.41
C ASN A 642 35.05 5.58 -13.98
N PHE A 643 34.41 4.98 -12.99
CA PHE A 643 34.75 5.16 -11.57
C PHE A 643 36.20 4.72 -11.29
N ILE A 644 36.62 3.57 -11.84
CA ILE A 644 38.00 3.08 -11.69
C ILE A 644 39.00 4.05 -12.36
N ALA A 645 38.68 4.56 -13.53
CA ALA A 645 39.54 5.52 -14.24
C ALA A 645 39.70 6.84 -13.46
N GLU A 646 38.62 7.35 -12.85
CA GLU A 646 38.60 8.61 -12.11
C GLU A 646 39.20 8.51 -10.70
N ASN A 647 39.00 7.36 -10.03
CA ASN A 647 39.32 7.21 -8.62
C ASN A 647 40.43 6.18 -8.33
N GLY A 648 40.80 5.34 -9.30
CA GLY A 648 41.72 4.23 -9.08
C GLY A 648 43.06 4.67 -8.48
N ALA A 649 43.56 5.83 -8.89
CA ALA A 649 44.83 6.39 -8.35
C ALA A 649 44.78 6.64 -6.82
N LYS A 650 43.59 6.90 -6.22
CA LYS A 650 43.43 7.12 -4.80
C LYS A 650 43.54 5.83 -3.97
N TYR A 651 43.39 4.70 -4.63
CA TYR A 651 43.36 3.37 -3.99
C TYR A 651 44.57 2.51 -4.36
N LEU A 652 45.54 3.08 -5.10
CA LEU A 652 46.77 2.35 -5.52
C LEU A 652 47.56 1.80 -4.34
N GLU A 653 47.59 2.52 -3.22
CA GLU A 653 48.29 2.06 -2.01
C GLU A 653 47.60 0.85 -1.33
N LEU A 654 46.30 0.62 -1.64
CA LEU A 654 45.55 -0.52 -1.16
C LEU A 654 45.53 -1.69 -2.15
N ALA A 655 46.01 -1.46 -3.37
CA ALA A 655 46.09 -2.50 -4.40
C ALA A 655 47.27 -3.42 -4.12
N ASP A 656 47.02 -4.72 -4.04
CA ASP A 656 48.09 -5.72 -3.98
C ASP A 656 48.72 -5.82 -5.39
N ILE A 657 49.92 -5.25 -5.54
CA ILE A 657 50.67 -5.20 -6.81
C ILE A 657 51.65 -6.37 -6.90
N SER A 658 51.59 -7.36 -6.02
CA SER A 658 52.52 -8.53 -5.99
C SER A 658 52.16 -9.59 -7.00
#